data_24b7446dac526203cc0145714ecf1b8f
#
_entry.id   24b7446dac526203cc0145714ecf1b8f
#
_cell.length_a   1.000
_cell.length_b   1.000
_cell.length_c   1.000
_cell.angle_alpha   90.00
_cell.angle_beta   90.00
_cell.angle_gamma   90.00
#
_symmetry.space_group_name_H-M   'P 1'
#
loop_
_entity.id
_entity.type
_entity.pdbx_description
1 polymer ?
#
loop_
_entity_poly.entity_id
_entity_poly.type
_entity_poly.pdbx_seq_one_letter_code
_entity_poly.pdbx_strand_id
1 'polypeptide(L)'
;VQPQDVAPRPAPSAVFPVVDVEQAEAALVEHYPRLARLAYLVLPPGLGRSRRVLTAHALTQRALPRSRTEAPVIPSQPGGREVDPGYACLRLRVLRAALGAGLPLRRRLRLGRPPLPPLLPQVWGLKLFPRSGGADELGLDQRLSALSGPGRAAYALRGLEKLPDGDVREVLAAAGVTDVDAALGEADTVRGQYALLDSPEFDPCSLVARPTDLMRRRQHGKAALVAGAALVVCGVLVALPGAGWGPDGPAAPPYARNAAAQTALDPAQLIRISPDAWRTSPRTDFSVWPARGGLTGDRALLRRALAVWARPGEAVRVSATPGTPTGGPPGPPHLLYAGNVDNARVVILYDGLRLARYAEPRDGTRGAALDLARADNARRAESGAVVLDRSDGNVRYLTAPWVTEAAERDLAEPGSGAMELTLTGGVTSPLSSPVRHDGGCPAWNVLQLTDGSTTRLMTDLGELVPARLTTGRPGSVREASGAKALRTWAPYACSLGAVRGQGVRSVNAWEFAEQSLPDDSGSAAWVCTRAETWRGRGARALAQFRAPGGRHGAVAAGGADVTACGARDPHVLAGVLWKSEEGDWYLLAAGSGDTESVRATGGIRASADGNLLTARAKQGARAKLKGTLEDGRQITALR
;
A
#
# COMPACT_ATOMS: atom_id res chain seq x y z
N VAL A 1 -84.45 -27.60 -8.66
CA VAL A 1 -83.60 -26.40 -8.63
C VAL A 1 -82.17 -26.88 -8.83
N GLN A 2 -81.62 -26.73 -10.11
CA GLN A 2 -80.23 -27.03 -10.47
C GLN A 2 -79.34 -25.85 -10.09
N PRO A 3 -78.15 -26.06 -9.55
CA PRO A 3 -77.21 -24.98 -9.33
C PRO A 3 -76.59 -24.56 -10.70
N GLN A 4 -76.61 -23.27 -10.98
CA GLN A 4 -75.91 -22.68 -12.13
C GLN A 4 -74.40 -22.67 -11.89
N ASP A 5 -73.67 -23.27 -12.85
CA ASP A 5 -72.24 -23.14 -12.96
C ASP A 5 -71.88 -21.67 -13.22
N VAL A 6 -71.27 -21.05 -12.22
CA VAL A 6 -70.63 -19.73 -12.35
C VAL A 6 -69.25 -19.96 -12.95
N ALA A 7 -69.06 -19.59 -14.20
CA ALA A 7 -67.74 -19.60 -14.87
C ALA A 7 -66.73 -18.76 -14.02
N PRO A 8 -65.51 -19.25 -13.85
CA PRO A 8 -64.48 -18.50 -13.12
C PRO A 8 -64.15 -17.17 -13.85
N ARG A 9 -64.25 -16.07 -13.11
CA ARG A 9 -63.81 -14.77 -13.60
C ARG A 9 -62.33 -14.89 -14.03
N PRO A 10 -61.94 -14.35 -15.20
CA PRO A 10 -60.52 -14.27 -15.57
C PRO A 10 -59.80 -13.46 -14.51
N ALA A 11 -58.69 -13.99 -14.03
CA ALA A 11 -57.78 -13.30 -13.12
C ALA A 11 -57.36 -11.96 -13.77
N PRO A 12 -57.30 -10.87 -13.00
CA PRO A 12 -56.87 -9.60 -13.52
C PRO A 12 -55.50 -9.75 -14.12
N SER A 13 -55.35 -9.41 -15.39
CA SER A 13 -54.05 -9.34 -16.07
C SER A 13 -53.14 -8.44 -15.26
N ALA A 14 -52.05 -8.99 -14.75
CA ALA A 14 -51.06 -8.24 -14.01
C ALA A 14 -50.48 -7.14 -14.94
N VAL A 15 -50.91 -5.90 -14.70
CA VAL A 15 -50.35 -4.73 -15.40
C VAL A 15 -48.98 -4.53 -14.83
N PHE A 16 -47.97 -4.91 -15.60
CA PHE A 16 -46.59 -4.66 -15.26
C PHE A 16 -46.31 -3.14 -15.31
N PRO A 17 -45.83 -2.52 -14.23
CA PRO A 17 -45.47 -1.13 -14.28
C PRO A 17 -44.34 -0.95 -15.31
N VAL A 18 -44.55 -0.10 -16.30
CA VAL A 18 -43.57 0.27 -17.32
C VAL A 18 -42.72 1.38 -16.74
N VAL A 19 -41.43 1.13 -16.60
CA VAL A 19 -40.45 2.13 -16.15
C VAL A 19 -39.97 2.93 -17.35
N ASP A 20 -40.17 4.25 -17.32
CA ASP A 20 -39.63 5.18 -18.29
C ASP A 20 -38.13 5.43 -18.03
N VAL A 21 -37.40 5.85 -19.09
CA VAL A 21 -35.96 6.15 -18.99
C VAL A 21 -35.72 7.29 -18.02
N GLU A 22 -36.52 8.35 -18.07
CA GLU A 22 -36.43 9.49 -17.16
C GLU A 22 -36.63 9.10 -15.69
N GLN A 23 -37.59 8.22 -15.41
CA GLN A 23 -37.82 7.69 -14.07
C GLN A 23 -36.64 6.83 -13.58
N ALA A 24 -36.05 6.02 -14.48
CA ALA A 24 -34.85 5.23 -14.16
C ALA A 24 -33.61 6.14 -13.95
N GLU A 25 -33.47 7.22 -14.69
CA GLU A 25 -32.39 8.20 -14.52
C GLU A 25 -32.53 8.94 -13.18
N ALA A 26 -33.72 9.40 -12.83
CA ALA A 26 -34.00 10.02 -11.53
C ALA A 26 -33.64 9.07 -10.37
N ALA A 27 -34.13 7.83 -10.43
CA ALA A 27 -33.83 6.80 -9.44
C ALA A 27 -32.33 6.45 -9.38
N LEU A 28 -31.61 6.48 -10.51
CA LEU A 28 -30.16 6.27 -10.54
C LEU A 28 -29.42 7.38 -9.80
N VAL A 29 -29.78 8.64 -10.04
CA VAL A 29 -29.12 9.79 -9.40
C VAL A 29 -29.37 9.76 -7.88
N GLU A 30 -30.60 9.53 -7.47
CA GLU A 30 -30.97 9.52 -6.05
C GLU A 30 -30.33 8.36 -5.29
N HIS A 31 -30.29 7.16 -5.88
CA HIS A 31 -29.87 5.94 -5.19
C HIS A 31 -28.51 5.42 -5.66
N TYR A 32 -27.72 6.20 -6.40
CA TYR A 32 -26.43 5.79 -6.97
C TYR A 32 -25.47 5.17 -5.95
N PRO A 33 -25.24 5.77 -4.76
CA PRO A 33 -24.32 5.21 -3.77
C PRO A 33 -24.76 3.83 -3.28
N ARG A 34 -26.08 3.63 -3.11
CA ARG A 34 -26.67 2.38 -2.65
C ARG A 34 -26.53 1.27 -3.70
N LEU A 35 -26.81 1.58 -4.97
CA LEU A 35 -26.64 0.65 -6.09
C LEU A 35 -25.16 0.26 -6.32
N ALA A 36 -24.25 1.23 -6.24
CA ALA A 36 -22.81 0.97 -6.34
C ALA A 36 -22.30 0.09 -5.19
N ARG A 37 -22.81 0.31 -3.97
CA ARG A 37 -22.49 -0.49 -2.78
C ARG A 37 -23.04 -1.92 -2.91
N LEU A 38 -24.26 -2.08 -3.41
CA LEU A 38 -24.84 -3.39 -3.72
C LEU A 38 -23.99 -4.16 -4.72
N ALA A 39 -23.64 -3.53 -5.84
CA ALA A 39 -22.77 -4.15 -6.84
C ALA A 39 -21.42 -4.58 -6.26
N TYR A 40 -20.79 -3.71 -5.44
CA TYR A 40 -19.52 -3.97 -4.79
C TYR A 40 -19.57 -5.22 -3.89
N LEU A 41 -20.61 -5.36 -3.06
CA LEU A 41 -20.76 -6.50 -2.15
C LEU A 41 -20.95 -7.84 -2.88
N VAL A 42 -21.69 -7.83 -3.99
CA VAL A 42 -21.95 -9.05 -4.78
C VAL A 42 -20.77 -9.49 -5.60
N LEU A 43 -19.93 -8.56 -6.08
CA LEU A 43 -18.73 -8.86 -6.87
C LEU A 43 -17.71 -9.69 -6.08
N PRO A 44 -16.96 -10.61 -6.75
CA PRO A 44 -15.97 -11.46 -6.07
C PRO A 44 -14.89 -10.64 -5.35
N PRO A 45 -14.63 -10.90 -4.05
CA PRO A 45 -13.54 -10.25 -3.31
C PRO A 45 -12.15 -10.45 -3.95
N GLY A 46 -11.94 -11.56 -4.64
CA GLY A 46 -10.69 -11.88 -5.35
C GLY A 46 -10.33 -10.93 -6.50
N LEU A 47 -11.24 -10.06 -6.93
CA LEU A 47 -10.93 -9.02 -7.93
C LEU A 47 -9.98 -7.92 -7.40
N GLY A 48 -9.75 -7.86 -6.11
CA GLY A 48 -9.06 -6.77 -5.46
C GLY A 48 -9.89 -5.48 -5.41
N ARG A 49 -9.74 -4.70 -4.34
CA ARG A 49 -10.61 -3.56 -4.01
C ARG A 49 -10.78 -2.54 -5.15
N SER A 50 -9.68 -2.04 -5.69
CA SER A 50 -9.75 -0.98 -6.72
C SER A 50 -10.49 -1.45 -7.98
N ARG A 51 -10.21 -2.66 -8.44
CA ARG A 51 -10.87 -3.23 -9.62
C ARG A 51 -12.34 -3.52 -9.34
N ARG A 52 -12.67 -3.99 -8.14
CA ARG A 52 -14.03 -4.27 -7.70
C ARG A 52 -14.87 -2.99 -7.61
N VAL A 53 -14.34 -1.91 -7.03
CA VAL A 53 -15.02 -0.59 -7.00
C VAL A 53 -15.28 -0.07 -8.40
N LEU A 54 -14.27 -0.04 -9.26
CA LEU A 54 -14.45 0.44 -10.65
C LEU A 54 -15.44 -0.40 -11.44
N THR A 55 -15.44 -1.72 -11.22
CA THR A 55 -16.44 -2.61 -11.83
C THR A 55 -17.83 -2.33 -11.30
N ALA A 56 -18.00 -2.11 -10.00
CA ALA A 56 -19.29 -1.76 -9.39
C ALA A 56 -19.88 -0.49 -10.00
N HIS A 57 -19.08 0.57 -10.11
CA HIS A 57 -19.50 1.81 -10.78
C HIS A 57 -19.88 1.59 -12.24
N ALA A 58 -19.07 0.84 -13.00
CA ALA A 58 -19.35 0.55 -14.40
C ALA A 58 -20.66 -0.26 -14.58
N LEU A 59 -20.95 -1.20 -13.69
CA LEU A 59 -22.20 -1.97 -13.72
C LEU A 59 -23.40 -1.10 -13.36
N THR A 60 -23.28 -0.24 -12.36
CA THR A 60 -24.33 0.70 -11.94
C THR A 60 -24.68 1.67 -13.06
N GLN A 61 -23.70 2.27 -13.72
CA GLN A 61 -23.94 3.19 -14.85
C GLN A 61 -24.56 2.49 -16.06
N ARG A 62 -24.20 1.24 -16.32
CA ARG A 62 -24.76 0.44 -17.44
C ARG A 62 -26.14 -0.15 -17.13
N ALA A 63 -26.62 -0.04 -15.92
CA ALA A 63 -27.94 -0.54 -15.52
C ALA A 63 -29.09 0.30 -16.10
N LEU A 64 -28.83 1.52 -16.58
CA LEU A 64 -29.84 2.35 -17.23
C LEU A 64 -30.47 1.63 -18.43
N PRO A 65 -31.81 1.59 -18.53
CA PRO A 65 -32.50 1.09 -19.70
C PRO A 65 -32.26 2.04 -20.89
N ARG A 66 -32.11 1.49 -22.10
CA ARG A 66 -31.97 2.27 -23.33
C ARG A 66 -33.30 2.63 -24.00
N SER A 67 -34.38 2.06 -23.51
CA SER A 67 -35.76 2.25 -24.00
C SER A 67 -36.71 1.90 -22.85
N ARG A 68 -38.00 2.27 -22.99
CA ARG A 68 -39.05 1.83 -22.07
C ARG A 68 -38.94 0.35 -21.81
N THR A 69 -38.88 -0.04 -20.54
CA THR A 69 -38.66 -1.43 -20.14
C THR A 69 -39.74 -1.81 -19.12
N GLU A 70 -40.33 -2.99 -19.30
CA GLU A 70 -41.21 -3.54 -18.27
C GLU A 70 -40.42 -3.77 -16.99
N ALA A 71 -40.89 -3.19 -15.88
CA ALA A 71 -40.31 -3.49 -14.57
C ALA A 71 -40.75 -4.91 -14.18
N PRO A 72 -39.83 -5.75 -13.65
CA PRO A 72 -40.25 -7.03 -13.07
C PRO A 72 -41.21 -6.74 -11.93
N VAL A 73 -42.33 -7.44 -11.89
CA VAL A 73 -43.26 -7.38 -10.77
C VAL A 73 -42.57 -7.94 -9.54
N ILE A 74 -42.24 -7.06 -8.64
CA ILE A 74 -41.91 -7.43 -7.27
C ILE A 74 -43.20 -7.21 -6.50
N PRO A 75 -43.82 -8.26 -5.93
CA PRO A 75 -45.08 -8.12 -5.19
C PRO A 75 -44.96 -7.02 -4.17
N SER A 76 -46.04 -6.26 -4.04
CA SER A 76 -46.19 -5.20 -3.04
C SER A 76 -46.03 -5.79 -1.65
N GLN A 77 -45.06 -5.29 -0.88
CA GLN A 77 -44.79 -5.77 0.46
C GLN A 77 -46.02 -5.57 1.38
N PRO A 78 -46.38 -6.56 2.18
CA PRO A 78 -47.30 -6.34 3.28
C PRO A 78 -46.56 -5.54 4.37
N GLY A 79 -46.63 -4.21 4.31
CA GLY A 79 -45.94 -3.31 5.23
C GLY A 79 -45.79 -1.88 4.77
N GLY A 80 -46.32 -1.50 3.61
CA GLY A 80 -46.65 -0.10 3.29
C GLY A 80 -45.48 0.81 2.92
N ARG A 81 -44.31 0.33 2.46
CA ARG A 81 -43.34 1.18 1.80
C ARG A 81 -43.42 0.96 0.28
N GLU A 82 -43.94 1.95 -0.41
CA GLU A 82 -43.99 2.00 -1.85
C GLU A 82 -42.54 2.06 -2.37
N VAL A 83 -42.07 0.96 -2.97
CA VAL A 83 -40.74 0.93 -3.57
C VAL A 83 -40.82 1.59 -4.93
N ASP A 84 -40.04 2.65 -5.19
CA ASP A 84 -39.94 3.27 -6.49
C ASP A 84 -39.66 2.21 -7.58
N PRO A 85 -40.56 2.08 -8.58
CA PRO A 85 -40.40 1.10 -9.66
C PRO A 85 -39.09 1.28 -10.45
N GLY A 86 -38.61 2.52 -10.60
CA GLY A 86 -37.32 2.83 -11.23
C GLY A 86 -36.15 2.23 -10.46
N TYR A 87 -36.16 2.39 -9.13
CA TYR A 87 -35.15 1.79 -8.26
C TYR A 87 -35.19 0.26 -8.29
N ALA A 88 -36.37 -0.36 -8.20
CA ALA A 88 -36.50 -1.80 -8.26
C ALA A 88 -35.96 -2.40 -9.55
N CYS A 89 -36.23 -1.75 -10.70
CA CYS A 89 -35.70 -2.13 -12.01
C CYS A 89 -34.17 -2.05 -12.05
N LEU A 90 -33.59 -0.92 -11.60
CA LEU A 90 -32.15 -0.71 -11.58
C LEU A 90 -31.45 -1.70 -10.64
N ARG A 91 -31.99 -1.92 -9.43
CA ARG A 91 -31.48 -2.89 -8.45
C ARG A 91 -31.36 -4.28 -9.06
N LEU A 92 -32.41 -4.75 -9.73
CA LEU A 92 -32.40 -6.07 -10.37
C LEU A 92 -31.37 -6.17 -11.50
N ARG A 93 -31.25 -5.13 -12.32
CA ARG A 93 -30.26 -5.08 -13.41
C ARG A 93 -28.83 -5.08 -12.90
N VAL A 94 -28.55 -4.28 -11.87
CA VAL A 94 -27.24 -4.23 -11.19
C VAL A 94 -26.92 -5.61 -10.58
N LEU A 95 -27.87 -6.24 -9.91
CA LEU A 95 -27.70 -7.54 -9.28
C LEU A 95 -27.39 -8.64 -10.33
N ARG A 96 -28.17 -8.73 -11.41
CA ARG A 96 -27.92 -9.66 -12.52
C ARG A 96 -26.51 -9.46 -13.13
N ALA A 97 -26.14 -8.21 -13.36
CA ALA A 97 -24.85 -7.88 -13.93
C ALA A 97 -23.67 -8.23 -13.00
N ALA A 98 -23.84 -8.01 -11.68
CA ALA A 98 -22.83 -8.34 -10.68
C ALA A 98 -22.66 -9.85 -10.49
N LEU A 99 -23.76 -10.61 -10.44
CA LEU A 99 -23.74 -12.08 -10.42
C LEU A 99 -23.09 -12.65 -11.66
N GLY A 100 -23.43 -12.15 -12.86
CA GLY A 100 -22.82 -12.52 -14.13
C GLY A 100 -21.32 -12.23 -14.19
N ALA A 101 -20.87 -11.15 -13.53
CA ALA A 101 -19.47 -10.80 -13.43
C ALA A 101 -18.65 -11.78 -12.57
N GLY A 102 -19.26 -12.55 -11.69
CA GLY A 102 -18.63 -13.60 -10.89
C GLY A 102 -18.40 -14.92 -11.61
N LEU A 103 -19.00 -15.14 -12.79
CA LEU A 103 -18.91 -16.41 -13.52
C LEU A 103 -17.54 -16.59 -14.21
N PRO A 104 -17.03 -17.84 -14.31
CA PRO A 104 -15.79 -18.13 -15.01
C PRO A 104 -15.85 -17.76 -16.51
N LEU A 105 -14.72 -17.35 -17.07
CA LEU A 105 -14.56 -16.82 -18.43
C LEU A 105 -15.24 -17.68 -19.52
N ARG A 106 -15.21 -19.00 -19.39
CA ARG A 106 -15.85 -19.93 -20.37
C ARG A 106 -17.36 -19.78 -20.43
N ARG A 107 -18.04 -19.42 -19.35
CA ARG A 107 -19.49 -19.14 -19.34
C ARG A 107 -19.79 -17.71 -19.80
N ARG A 108 -18.87 -16.75 -19.57
CA ARG A 108 -19.01 -15.36 -20.05
C ARG A 108 -18.98 -15.25 -21.57
N LEU A 109 -18.17 -16.07 -22.24
CA LEU A 109 -18.05 -16.08 -23.71
C LEU A 109 -19.35 -16.51 -24.42
N ARG A 110 -20.23 -17.27 -23.75
CA ARG A 110 -21.55 -17.68 -24.29
C ARG A 110 -22.62 -16.59 -24.16
N LEU A 111 -22.37 -15.54 -23.37
CA LEU A 111 -23.34 -14.47 -23.03
C LEU A 111 -23.05 -13.11 -23.69
N GLY A 112 -22.17 -13.06 -24.69
CA GLY A 112 -21.84 -11.83 -25.40
C GLY A 112 -20.50 -11.23 -25.00
N ARG A 113 -20.01 -10.28 -25.78
CA ARG A 113 -18.68 -9.64 -25.69
C ARG A 113 -18.21 -9.40 -24.25
N PRO A 114 -17.00 -9.85 -23.87
CA PRO A 114 -16.45 -9.55 -22.56
C PRO A 114 -16.36 -8.03 -22.39
N PRO A 115 -16.87 -7.46 -21.30
CA PRO A 115 -16.69 -6.05 -21.05
C PRO A 115 -15.19 -5.77 -20.88
N LEU A 116 -14.67 -4.83 -21.68
CA LEU A 116 -13.33 -4.28 -21.48
C LEU A 116 -13.18 -3.88 -20.00
N PRO A 117 -12.02 -4.12 -19.39
CA PRO A 117 -11.79 -3.69 -18.02
C PRO A 117 -12.11 -2.19 -17.91
N PRO A 118 -12.85 -1.77 -16.86
CA PRO A 118 -13.22 -0.36 -16.72
C PRO A 118 -11.93 0.48 -16.62
N LEU A 119 -11.82 1.46 -17.50
CA LEU A 119 -10.77 2.45 -17.45
C LEU A 119 -10.99 3.32 -16.20
N LEU A 120 -9.90 3.73 -15.56
CA LEU A 120 -9.96 4.68 -14.45
C LEU A 120 -10.64 5.97 -14.95
N PRO A 121 -11.70 6.43 -14.29
CA PRO A 121 -12.34 7.68 -14.66
C PRO A 121 -11.34 8.83 -14.54
N GLN A 122 -11.38 9.74 -15.51
CA GLN A 122 -10.53 10.93 -15.53
C GLN A 122 -11.42 12.16 -15.46
N VAL A 123 -11.14 13.02 -14.50
CA VAL A 123 -11.79 14.32 -14.37
C VAL A 123 -10.69 15.38 -14.42
N TRP A 124 -10.79 16.30 -15.37
CA TRP A 124 -9.81 17.39 -15.56
C TRP A 124 -8.37 16.89 -15.77
N GLY A 125 -8.22 15.71 -16.40
CA GLY A 125 -6.92 15.07 -16.61
C GLY A 125 -6.33 14.36 -15.39
N LEU A 126 -7.06 14.29 -14.27
CA LEU A 126 -6.71 13.53 -13.07
C LEU A 126 -7.35 12.15 -13.14
N LYS A 127 -6.56 11.10 -12.90
CA LYS A 127 -7.09 9.75 -12.71
C LYS A 127 -7.68 9.63 -11.30
N LEU A 128 -8.92 9.18 -11.22
CA LEU A 128 -9.60 8.93 -9.96
C LEU A 128 -9.30 7.50 -9.49
N PHE A 129 -8.89 7.37 -8.23
CA PHE A 129 -8.62 6.08 -7.58
C PHE A 129 -9.60 5.87 -6.43
N PRO A 130 -10.06 4.64 -6.19
CA PRO A 130 -10.84 4.34 -5.00
C PRO A 130 -10.04 4.64 -3.74
N ARG A 131 -10.67 5.28 -2.76
CA ARG A 131 -10.10 5.48 -1.43
C ARG A 131 -9.81 4.12 -0.80
N SER A 132 -8.72 3.97 -0.06
CA SER A 132 -8.44 2.74 0.70
C SER A 132 -9.53 2.50 1.74
N GLY A 133 -10.03 1.25 1.85
CA GLY A 133 -10.95 0.85 2.90
C GLY A 133 -10.28 0.71 4.26
N GLY A 134 -11.08 0.76 5.33
CA GLY A 134 -10.63 0.56 6.71
C GLY A 134 -10.60 -0.91 7.15
N ALA A 135 -10.41 -1.12 8.46
CA ALA A 135 -10.37 -2.44 9.08
C ALA A 135 -11.71 -3.18 8.97
N ASP A 136 -12.82 -2.45 9.10
CA ASP A 136 -14.18 -2.98 9.01
C ASP A 136 -14.47 -3.53 7.62
N GLU A 137 -14.07 -2.81 6.56
CA GLU A 137 -14.21 -3.29 5.18
C GLU A 137 -13.40 -4.56 4.94
N LEU A 138 -12.17 -4.62 5.46
CA LEU A 138 -11.31 -5.79 5.33
C LEU A 138 -11.90 -7.00 6.07
N GLY A 139 -12.40 -6.80 7.30
CA GLY A 139 -13.06 -7.84 8.08
C GLY A 139 -14.30 -8.38 7.40
N LEU A 140 -15.12 -7.51 6.81
CA LEU A 140 -16.29 -7.89 6.04
C LEU A 140 -15.91 -8.65 4.77
N ASP A 141 -14.90 -8.17 4.01
CA ASP A 141 -14.44 -8.82 2.79
C ASP A 141 -13.89 -10.23 3.06
N GLN A 142 -13.17 -10.45 4.15
CA GLN A 142 -12.69 -11.77 4.54
C GLN A 142 -13.84 -12.76 4.74
N ARG A 143 -14.92 -12.35 5.39
CA ARG A 143 -16.09 -13.19 5.64
C ARG A 143 -16.93 -13.41 4.39
N LEU A 144 -17.15 -12.37 3.59
CA LEU A 144 -17.86 -12.49 2.32
C LEU A 144 -17.08 -13.30 1.28
N SER A 145 -15.75 -13.46 1.45
CA SER A 145 -14.94 -14.29 0.54
C SER A 145 -15.27 -15.79 0.61
N ALA A 146 -15.83 -16.25 1.73
CA ALA A 146 -16.28 -17.63 1.92
C ALA A 146 -17.62 -17.91 1.23
N LEU A 147 -18.40 -16.87 0.89
CA LEU A 147 -19.73 -17.01 0.30
C LEU A 147 -19.66 -17.08 -1.23
N SER A 148 -20.62 -17.80 -1.81
CA SER A 148 -20.87 -17.77 -3.27
C SER A 148 -21.36 -16.38 -3.72
N GLY A 149 -21.42 -16.13 -5.03
CA GLY A 149 -22.04 -14.93 -5.58
C GLY A 149 -23.50 -14.74 -5.11
N PRO A 150 -24.35 -15.76 -5.25
CA PRO A 150 -25.72 -15.76 -4.71
C PRO A 150 -25.77 -15.53 -3.19
N GLY A 151 -24.90 -16.18 -2.39
CA GLY A 151 -24.84 -15.98 -0.94
C GLY A 151 -24.50 -14.53 -0.55
N ARG A 152 -23.51 -13.90 -1.24
CA ARG A 152 -23.22 -12.47 -1.06
C ARG A 152 -24.38 -11.56 -1.46
N ALA A 153 -25.13 -11.93 -2.51
CA ALA A 153 -26.31 -11.19 -2.92
C ALA A 153 -27.43 -11.27 -1.86
N ALA A 154 -27.69 -12.45 -1.30
CA ALA A 154 -28.63 -12.64 -0.21
C ALA A 154 -28.24 -11.79 1.02
N TYR A 155 -26.96 -11.82 1.41
CA TYR A 155 -26.43 -11.01 2.52
C TYR A 155 -26.63 -9.50 2.28
N ALA A 156 -26.31 -9.02 1.08
CA ALA A 156 -26.44 -7.61 0.73
C ALA A 156 -27.92 -7.16 0.68
N LEU A 157 -28.83 -7.99 0.18
CA LEU A 157 -30.24 -7.68 0.14
C LEU A 157 -30.86 -7.60 1.56
N ARG A 158 -30.46 -8.49 2.47
CA ARG A 158 -30.90 -8.45 3.87
C ARG A 158 -30.31 -7.24 4.62
N GLY A 159 -29.01 -7.03 4.51
CA GLY A 159 -28.30 -6.03 5.32
C GLY A 159 -28.42 -4.61 4.79
N LEU A 160 -28.14 -4.40 3.49
CA LEU A 160 -28.15 -3.08 2.85
C LEU A 160 -29.57 -2.65 2.47
N GLU A 161 -30.35 -3.57 1.89
CA GLU A 161 -31.73 -3.29 1.44
C GLU A 161 -32.76 -3.50 2.53
N LYS A 162 -32.40 -4.18 3.63
CA LYS A 162 -33.26 -4.51 4.76
C LYS A 162 -34.52 -5.27 4.34
N LEU A 163 -34.40 -6.15 3.34
CA LEU A 163 -35.50 -6.96 2.83
C LEU A 163 -35.71 -8.20 3.71
N PRO A 164 -36.98 -8.58 3.97
CA PRO A 164 -37.32 -9.85 4.59
C PRO A 164 -37.00 -11.02 3.64
N ASP A 165 -36.84 -12.22 4.19
CA ASP A 165 -36.40 -13.41 3.42
C ASP A 165 -37.33 -13.76 2.26
N GLY A 166 -38.63 -13.50 2.39
CA GLY A 166 -39.62 -13.69 1.32
C GLY A 166 -39.27 -12.88 0.08
N ASP A 167 -39.03 -11.57 0.28
CA ASP A 167 -38.68 -10.63 -0.80
C ASP A 167 -37.28 -10.89 -1.36
N VAL A 168 -36.34 -11.31 -0.52
CA VAL A 168 -34.99 -11.71 -0.96
C VAL A 168 -35.09 -12.91 -1.89
N ARG A 169 -35.94 -13.91 -1.60
CA ARG A 169 -36.19 -15.05 -2.49
C ARG A 169 -36.67 -14.62 -3.85
N GLU A 170 -37.67 -13.74 -3.90
CA GLU A 170 -38.23 -13.26 -5.16
C GLU A 170 -37.23 -12.47 -5.98
N VAL A 171 -36.45 -11.57 -5.35
CA VAL A 171 -35.42 -10.77 -6.03
C VAL A 171 -34.29 -11.65 -6.57
N LEU A 172 -33.85 -12.66 -5.80
CA LEU A 172 -32.81 -13.60 -6.25
C LEU A 172 -33.32 -14.52 -7.37
N ALA A 173 -34.53 -15.03 -7.27
CA ALA A 173 -35.16 -15.80 -8.34
C ALA A 173 -35.29 -14.96 -9.62
N ALA A 174 -35.78 -13.73 -9.51
CA ALA A 174 -35.84 -12.79 -10.62
C ALA A 174 -34.44 -12.47 -11.19
N ALA A 175 -33.39 -12.45 -10.36
CA ALA A 175 -32.02 -12.26 -10.81
C ALA A 175 -31.43 -13.49 -11.53
N GLY A 176 -32.12 -14.65 -11.53
CA GLY A 176 -31.71 -15.87 -12.20
C GLY A 176 -30.89 -16.81 -11.32
N VAL A 177 -31.01 -16.71 -10.01
CA VAL A 177 -30.40 -17.64 -9.06
C VAL A 177 -31.27 -18.92 -9.00
N THR A 178 -30.66 -20.08 -9.25
CA THR A 178 -31.37 -21.37 -9.33
C THR A 178 -31.63 -21.98 -7.96
N ASP A 179 -30.73 -21.81 -7.02
CA ASP A 179 -30.86 -22.33 -5.65
C ASP A 179 -30.81 -21.16 -4.66
N VAL A 180 -32.00 -20.63 -4.40
CA VAL A 180 -32.16 -19.45 -3.54
C VAL A 180 -32.06 -19.81 -2.07
N ASP A 181 -32.52 -20.99 -1.67
CA ASP A 181 -32.47 -21.43 -0.27
C ASP A 181 -31.04 -21.73 0.17
N ALA A 182 -30.23 -22.32 -0.70
CA ALA A 182 -28.79 -22.45 -0.44
C ALA A 182 -28.09 -21.09 -0.27
N ALA A 183 -28.44 -20.10 -1.11
CA ALA A 183 -27.90 -18.75 -0.99
C ALA A 183 -28.27 -18.06 0.31
N LEU A 184 -29.49 -18.27 0.80
CA LEU A 184 -29.95 -17.77 2.09
C LEU A 184 -29.24 -18.47 3.25
N GLY A 185 -29.05 -19.79 3.18
CA GLY A 185 -28.31 -20.58 4.16
C GLY A 185 -26.83 -20.15 4.26
N GLU A 186 -26.18 -19.89 3.11
CA GLU A 186 -24.84 -19.31 3.11
C GLU A 186 -24.78 -17.94 3.81
N ALA A 187 -25.75 -17.05 3.52
CA ALA A 187 -25.82 -15.74 4.15
C ALA A 187 -26.06 -15.81 5.68
N ASP A 188 -26.69 -16.87 6.17
CA ASP A 188 -26.92 -17.11 7.60
C ASP A 188 -25.60 -17.34 8.36
N THR A 189 -24.56 -17.84 7.72
CA THR A 189 -23.24 -18.06 8.34
C THR A 189 -22.57 -16.75 8.78
N VAL A 190 -22.94 -15.61 8.19
CA VAL A 190 -22.44 -14.27 8.49
C VAL A 190 -23.51 -13.34 9.08
N ARG A 191 -24.60 -13.89 9.56
CA ARG A 191 -25.69 -13.16 10.21
C ARG A 191 -25.18 -12.38 11.44
N GLY A 192 -25.70 -11.18 11.65
CA GLY A 192 -25.35 -10.34 12.80
C GLY A 192 -24.28 -9.26 12.54
N GLN A 193 -23.72 -9.17 11.33
CA GLN A 193 -22.68 -8.19 10.99
C GLN A 193 -23.15 -7.11 10.02
N TYR A 194 -24.44 -6.93 9.89
CA TYR A 194 -25.02 -5.89 9.04
C TYR A 194 -24.62 -4.46 9.46
N ALA A 195 -24.29 -4.27 10.75
CA ALA A 195 -23.77 -2.98 11.24
C ALA A 195 -22.49 -2.52 10.51
N LEU A 196 -21.68 -3.46 10.02
CA LEU A 196 -20.48 -3.13 9.23
C LEU A 196 -20.83 -2.52 7.87
N LEU A 197 -22.02 -2.80 7.33
CA LEU A 197 -22.48 -2.22 6.06
C LEU A 197 -22.80 -0.72 6.16
N ASP A 198 -23.10 -0.22 7.35
CA ASP A 198 -23.37 1.18 7.63
C ASP A 198 -22.10 1.92 8.10
N SER A 199 -20.94 1.22 8.21
CA SER A 199 -19.67 1.82 8.59
C SER A 199 -19.24 2.90 7.58
N PRO A 200 -18.78 4.08 8.02
CA PRO A 200 -18.27 5.13 7.16
C PRO A 200 -16.96 4.73 6.45
N GLU A 201 -16.29 3.68 6.91
CA GLU A 201 -15.10 3.11 6.25
C GLU A 201 -15.47 2.31 4.99
N PHE A 202 -16.70 1.84 4.91
CA PHE A 202 -17.23 1.09 3.79
C PHE A 202 -17.95 2.01 2.78
N ASP A 203 -17.16 2.77 1.99
CA ASP A 203 -17.73 3.63 0.95
C ASP A 203 -17.03 3.42 -0.41
N PRO A 204 -17.62 2.58 -1.30
CA PRO A 204 -17.09 2.37 -2.64
C PRO A 204 -17.21 3.62 -3.54
N CYS A 205 -18.03 4.61 -3.18
CA CYS A 205 -18.20 5.83 -3.94
C CYS A 205 -17.15 6.89 -3.61
N SER A 206 -16.36 6.71 -2.56
CA SER A 206 -15.28 7.63 -2.20
C SER A 206 -14.09 7.46 -3.15
N LEU A 207 -13.93 8.39 -4.07
CA LEU A 207 -12.84 8.43 -5.05
C LEU A 207 -11.88 9.57 -4.71
N VAL A 208 -10.58 9.30 -4.85
CA VAL A 208 -9.51 10.28 -4.62
C VAL A 208 -8.75 10.53 -5.93
N ALA A 209 -8.59 11.79 -6.31
CA ALA A 209 -7.75 12.17 -7.43
C ALA A 209 -6.28 12.11 -7.04
N ARG A 210 -5.45 11.43 -7.84
CA ARG A 210 -3.99 11.46 -7.70
C ARG A 210 -3.40 12.17 -8.90
N PRO A 211 -2.57 13.21 -8.72
CA PRO A 211 -1.83 13.84 -9.81
C PRO A 211 -0.90 12.81 -10.46
N THR A 212 -0.92 12.70 -11.79
CA THR A 212 0.09 11.93 -12.54
C THR A 212 1.38 12.75 -12.65
N ASP A 213 2.55 12.11 -12.80
CA ASP A 213 3.84 12.80 -12.90
C ASP A 213 3.91 13.83 -14.06
N LEU A 214 3.14 13.61 -15.14
CA LEU A 214 2.98 14.58 -16.24
C LEU A 214 2.26 15.87 -15.80
N MET A 215 1.36 15.80 -14.83
CA MET A 215 0.70 16.99 -14.27
C MET A 215 1.60 17.71 -13.26
N ARG A 216 2.49 17.03 -12.54
CA ARG A 216 3.51 17.69 -11.71
C ARG A 216 4.37 18.65 -12.55
N ARG A 217 4.82 18.24 -13.73
CA ARG A 217 5.61 19.11 -14.63
C ARG A 217 4.79 20.28 -15.21
N ARG A 218 3.49 20.10 -15.47
CA ARG A 218 2.61 21.20 -15.95
C ARG A 218 2.15 22.14 -14.84
N GLN A 219 2.04 21.69 -13.59
CA GLN A 219 1.65 22.53 -12.47
C GLN A 219 2.75 23.53 -12.07
N HIS A 220 4.04 23.19 -12.22
CA HIS A 220 5.12 24.15 -11.98
C HIS A 220 5.11 25.34 -12.94
N GLY A 221 4.56 25.20 -14.16
CA GLY A 221 4.41 26.32 -15.11
C GLY A 221 3.16 27.17 -14.89
N LYS A 222 2.10 26.63 -14.27
CA LYS A 222 0.84 27.35 -14.03
C LYS A 222 0.69 27.87 -12.59
N ALA A 223 1.44 27.35 -11.64
CA ALA A 223 1.42 27.82 -10.25
C ALA A 223 1.90 29.27 -10.10
N ALA A 224 2.77 29.74 -11.00
CA ALA A 224 3.22 31.13 -11.03
C ALA A 224 2.11 32.12 -11.45
N LEU A 225 1.10 31.68 -12.22
CA LEU A 225 0.00 32.54 -12.68
C LEU A 225 -1.20 32.58 -11.72
N VAL A 226 -1.42 31.51 -10.95
CA VAL A 226 -2.53 31.41 -9.99
C VAL A 226 -2.19 32.03 -8.63
N ALA A 227 -0.91 32.07 -8.27
CA ALA A 227 -0.46 32.72 -7.03
C ALA A 227 -0.77 34.22 -6.98
N GLY A 228 -0.83 34.90 -8.13
CA GLY A 228 -1.21 36.32 -8.21
C GLY A 228 -2.70 36.60 -7.96
N ALA A 229 -3.58 35.69 -8.36
CA ALA A 229 -5.02 35.86 -8.19
C ALA A 229 -5.56 35.42 -6.83
N ALA A 230 -4.91 34.43 -6.19
CA ALA A 230 -5.31 33.93 -4.88
C ALA A 230 -4.98 34.92 -3.72
N LEU A 231 -3.99 35.79 -3.91
CA LEU A 231 -3.64 36.82 -2.89
C LEU A 231 -4.70 37.89 -2.72
N VAL A 232 -5.55 38.14 -3.74
CA VAL A 232 -6.62 39.14 -3.65
C VAL A 232 -7.88 38.58 -2.98
N VAL A 233 -8.17 37.28 -3.13
CA VAL A 233 -9.38 36.65 -2.56
C VAL A 233 -9.19 36.26 -1.08
N CYS A 234 -7.99 35.87 -0.68
CA CYS A 234 -7.71 35.51 0.74
C CYS A 234 -7.64 36.72 1.67
N GLY A 235 -7.37 37.93 1.16
CA GLY A 235 -7.33 39.15 1.98
C GLY A 235 -8.71 39.61 2.49
N VAL A 236 -9.80 39.19 1.84
CA VAL A 236 -11.16 39.57 2.23
C VAL A 236 -11.80 38.61 3.22
N LEU A 237 -11.34 37.35 3.31
CA LEU A 237 -11.92 36.32 4.21
C LEU A 237 -11.30 36.26 5.60
N VAL A 238 -10.20 36.99 5.85
CA VAL A 238 -9.52 37.00 7.16
C VAL A 238 -10.07 38.08 8.10
N ALA A 239 -10.94 38.96 7.61
CA ALA A 239 -11.43 40.13 8.37
C ALA A 239 -12.79 39.97 9.07
N LEU A 240 -13.35 38.75 9.15
CA LEU A 240 -14.61 38.52 9.88
C LEU A 240 -14.31 37.78 11.21
N PRO A 241 -14.59 38.41 12.36
CA PRO A 241 -14.52 37.72 13.64
C PRO A 241 -15.75 36.84 13.80
N GLY A 242 -15.60 35.53 13.59
CA GLY A 242 -16.64 34.51 13.79
C GLY A 242 -16.22 33.50 14.85
N ALA A 243 -16.82 33.59 16.01
CA ALA A 243 -16.79 32.58 17.04
C ALA A 243 -17.44 31.27 16.50
N GLY A 244 -16.65 30.21 16.32
CA GLY A 244 -17.21 28.93 15.87
C GLY A 244 -16.21 27.82 15.51
N TRP A 245 -14.93 28.00 15.77
CA TRP A 245 -13.88 27.01 15.51
C TRP A 245 -13.38 26.35 16.82
N GLY A 246 -14.31 25.81 17.60
CA GLY A 246 -13.98 24.96 18.75
C GLY A 246 -14.31 23.51 18.47
N PRO A 247 -13.85 22.56 19.28
CA PRO A 247 -14.13 21.13 19.14
C PRO A 247 -15.64 20.80 19.24
N ASP A 248 -16.45 21.71 19.73
CA ASP A 248 -17.91 21.56 19.94
C ASP A 248 -18.78 22.28 18.92
N GLY A 249 -18.21 22.85 17.84
CA GLY A 249 -18.97 23.55 16.79
C GLY A 249 -19.79 22.58 15.92
N PRO A 250 -20.93 23.04 15.32
CA PRO A 250 -21.79 22.21 14.49
C PRO A 250 -21.10 21.66 13.22
N ALA A 251 -19.94 22.22 12.85
CA ALA A 251 -19.12 21.75 11.73
C ALA A 251 -17.97 20.83 12.15
N ALA A 252 -17.87 20.45 13.45
CA ALA A 252 -16.83 19.53 13.91
C ALA A 252 -17.05 18.14 13.28
N PRO A 253 -16.01 17.54 12.64
CA PRO A 253 -16.14 16.22 12.03
C PRO A 253 -16.45 15.16 13.11
N PRO A 254 -17.11 14.03 12.75
CA PRO A 254 -17.50 12.98 13.71
C PRO A 254 -16.33 12.47 14.57
N TYR A 255 -15.11 12.47 14.02
CA TYR A 255 -13.89 12.13 14.73
C TYR A 255 -13.63 13.07 15.93
N ALA A 256 -13.80 14.37 15.74
CA ALA A 256 -13.58 15.36 16.82
C ALA A 256 -14.62 15.31 17.95
N ARG A 257 -15.75 14.64 17.73
CA ARG A 257 -16.80 14.41 18.74
C ARG A 257 -16.58 13.15 19.57
N ASN A 258 -15.63 12.31 19.19
CA ASN A 258 -15.27 11.12 19.95
C ASN A 258 -14.33 11.50 21.10
N ALA A 259 -14.73 11.17 22.34
CA ALA A 259 -13.93 11.48 23.55
C ALA A 259 -12.50 10.91 23.48
N ALA A 260 -12.32 9.71 22.92
CA ALA A 260 -11.01 9.10 22.73
C ALA A 260 -10.14 9.91 21.74
N ALA A 261 -10.76 10.43 20.66
CA ALA A 261 -10.06 11.26 19.70
C ALA A 261 -9.68 12.62 20.28
N GLN A 262 -10.56 13.23 21.08
CA GLN A 262 -10.25 14.48 21.81
C GLN A 262 -9.09 14.28 22.76
N THR A 263 -9.09 13.18 23.54
CA THR A 263 -7.98 12.81 24.41
C THR A 263 -6.68 12.60 23.65
N ALA A 264 -6.74 11.96 22.48
CA ALA A 264 -5.58 11.74 21.61
C ALA A 264 -4.99 13.04 21.05
N LEU A 265 -5.78 14.11 20.95
CA LEU A 265 -5.37 15.43 20.44
C LEU A 265 -4.94 16.41 21.53
N ASP A 266 -5.08 16.06 22.80
CA ASP A 266 -4.65 16.90 23.90
C ASP A 266 -3.13 16.76 24.14
N PRO A 267 -2.33 17.84 23.98
CA PRO A 267 -0.89 17.81 24.26
C PRO A 267 -0.53 17.42 25.71
N ALA A 268 -1.47 17.60 26.66
CA ALA A 268 -1.27 17.22 28.06
C ALA A 268 -1.33 15.69 28.26
N GLN A 269 -1.98 14.98 27.35
CA GLN A 269 -2.14 13.51 27.40
C GLN A 269 -1.03 12.77 26.64
N LEU A 270 -0.11 13.47 25.98
CA LEU A 270 1.01 12.84 25.29
C LEU A 270 1.79 11.93 26.24
N ILE A 271 2.03 10.69 25.82
CA ILE A 271 2.81 9.74 26.59
C ILE A 271 4.28 10.18 26.57
N ARG A 272 4.86 10.34 27.75
CA ARG A 272 6.26 10.72 27.96
C ARG A 272 6.95 9.65 28.80
N ILE A 273 7.98 9.06 28.23
CA ILE A 273 8.75 8.01 28.89
C ILE A 273 9.90 8.67 29.67
N SER A 274 10.18 8.17 30.86
CA SER A 274 11.33 8.65 31.64
C SER A 274 12.65 8.35 30.93
N PRO A 275 13.68 9.18 31.10
CA PRO A 275 14.96 9.05 30.38
C PRO A 275 15.60 7.67 30.47
N ASP A 276 15.44 6.98 31.59
CA ASP A 276 16.10 5.68 31.86
C ASP A 276 15.20 4.46 31.74
N ALA A 277 13.91 4.62 31.43
CA ALA A 277 12.94 3.52 31.35
C ALA A 277 13.34 2.43 30.34
N TRP A 278 14.05 2.79 29.27
CA TRP A 278 14.53 1.86 28.27
C TRP A 278 15.55 0.85 28.82
N ARG A 279 16.23 1.14 29.95
CA ARG A 279 17.23 0.27 30.57
C ARG A 279 16.61 -0.96 31.23
N THR A 280 15.41 -0.82 31.76
CA THR A 280 14.69 -1.85 32.51
C THR A 280 13.50 -2.43 31.73
N SER A 281 13.13 -1.83 30.60
CA SER A 281 12.01 -2.26 29.80
C SER A 281 12.34 -3.54 28.99
N PRO A 282 11.44 -4.53 28.97
CA PRO A 282 11.57 -5.67 28.05
C PRO A 282 11.34 -5.28 26.58
N ARG A 283 10.75 -4.11 26.33
CA ARG A 283 10.58 -3.56 24.99
C ARG A 283 11.85 -2.88 24.52
N THR A 284 12.07 -2.90 23.21
CA THR A 284 13.23 -2.30 22.56
C THR A 284 12.83 -1.56 21.27
N ASP A 285 11.58 -1.13 21.20
CA ASP A 285 11.00 -0.38 20.09
C ASP A 285 10.89 1.12 20.43
N PHE A 286 10.24 1.90 19.58
CA PHE A 286 10.05 3.35 19.76
C PHE A 286 9.21 3.71 20.99
N SER A 287 8.44 2.76 21.57
CA SER A 287 7.59 3.02 22.75
C SER A 287 8.37 3.30 24.04
N VAL A 288 9.67 3.00 24.07
CA VAL A 288 10.54 3.23 25.25
C VAL A 288 11.49 4.39 25.05
N TRP A 289 11.36 5.13 23.95
CA TRP A 289 12.18 6.31 23.72
C TRP A 289 11.71 7.48 24.58
N PRO A 290 12.60 8.13 25.33
CA PRO A 290 12.26 9.34 26.07
C PRO A 290 12.01 10.51 25.12
N ALA A 291 11.17 11.44 25.52
CA ALA A 291 10.98 12.70 24.81
C ALA A 291 12.24 13.56 24.88
N ARG A 292 12.78 14.01 23.75
CA ARG A 292 13.97 14.83 23.61
C ARG A 292 13.72 16.09 22.80
N GLY A 293 14.63 17.05 22.89
CA GLY A 293 14.54 18.34 22.22
C GLY A 293 14.05 19.47 23.12
N GLY A 294 14.42 20.71 22.80
CA GLY A 294 14.17 21.91 23.64
C GLY A 294 12.72 22.43 23.61
N LEU A 295 11.85 21.88 22.72
CA LEU A 295 10.46 22.31 22.56
C LEU A 295 9.43 21.28 23.07
N THR A 296 9.86 20.30 23.86
CA THR A 296 8.96 19.26 24.41
C THR A 296 7.88 19.84 25.32
N GLY A 297 8.09 21.04 25.90
CA GLY A 297 7.11 21.79 26.72
C GLY A 297 6.22 22.74 25.90
N ASP A 298 6.50 22.99 24.63
CA ASP A 298 5.71 23.92 23.80
C ASP A 298 4.34 23.33 23.44
N ARG A 299 3.34 23.63 24.28
CA ARG A 299 1.96 23.15 24.10
C ARG A 299 1.34 23.64 22.80
N ALA A 300 1.71 24.83 22.32
CA ALA A 300 1.14 25.36 21.06
C ALA A 300 1.66 24.60 19.85
N LEU A 301 2.96 24.33 19.78
CA LEU A 301 3.57 23.49 18.74
C LEU A 301 2.99 22.06 18.76
N LEU A 302 2.94 21.43 19.93
CA LEU A 302 2.42 20.06 20.07
C LEU A 302 0.94 19.96 19.68
N ARG A 303 0.12 20.98 20.02
CA ARG A 303 -1.29 21.04 19.61
C ARG A 303 -1.41 21.16 18.09
N ARG A 304 -0.58 21.97 17.43
CA ARG A 304 -0.57 22.07 15.96
C ARG A 304 -0.17 20.74 15.32
N ALA A 305 0.88 20.08 15.81
CA ALA A 305 1.33 18.78 15.30
C ALA A 305 0.21 17.73 15.39
N LEU A 306 -0.46 17.63 16.53
CA LEU A 306 -1.58 16.69 16.73
C LEU A 306 -2.78 17.04 15.85
N ALA A 307 -3.15 18.32 15.75
CA ALA A 307 -4.26 18.78 14.92
C ALA A 307 -4.00 18.49 13.44
N VAL A 308 -2.78 18.73 12.96
CA VAL A 308 -2.38 18.42 11.58
C VAL A 308 -2.38 16.90 11.35
N TRP A 309 -1.93 16.11 12.30
CA TRP A 309 -2.00 14.64 12.16
C TRP A 309 -3.45 14.15 12.09
N ALA A 310 -4.33 14.68 12.93
CA ALA A 310 -5.74 14.31 12.93
C ALA A 310 -6.45 14.72 11.64
N ARG A 311 -6.18 15.93 11.16
CA ARG A 311 -6.80 16.52 9.98
C ARG A 311 -5.83 17.48 9.29
N PRO A 312 -5.00 17.00 8.37
CA PRO A 312 -4.12 17.88 7.61
C PRO A 312 -4.95 18.82 6.75
N GLY A 313 -4.65 20.12 6.85
CA GLY A 313 -5.21 21.15 5.98
C GLY A 313 -4.65 21.05 4.56
N GLU A 314 -5.29 21.71 3.59
CA GLU A 314 -4.86 21.71 2.17
C GLU A 314 -3.44 22.29 1.97
N ALA A 315 -3.01 23.18 2.84
CA ALA A 315 -1.68 23.80 2.81
C ALA A 315 -0.57 22.91 3.38
N VAL A 316 -0.90 21.75 3.99
CA VAL A 316 0.06 20.83 4.59
C VAL A 316 0.44 19.76 3.58
N ARG A 317 1.73 19.61 3.34
CA ARG A 317 2.23 18.50 2.53
C ARG A 317 2.22 17.21 3.35
N VAL A 318 1.43 16.25 2.94
CA VAL A 318 1.35 14.93 3.58
C VAL A 318 2.04 13.88 2.74
N SER A 319 2.97 13.14 3.34
CA SER A 319 3.56 11.93 2.78
C SER A 319 3.32 10.73 3.70
N ALA A 320 3.18 9.55 3.10
CA ALA A 320 3.05 8.30 3.86
C ALA A 320 3.73 7.16 3.12
N THR A 321 4.45 6.32 3.83
CA THR A 321 5.03 5.10 3.24
C THR A 321 3.92 4.15 2.76
N PRO A 322 4.16 3.34 1.72
CA PRO A 322 3.14 2.45 1.17
C PRO A 322 2.49 1.56 2.23
N GLY A 323 1.15 1.61 2.30
CA GLY A 323 0.37 0.83 3.26
C GLY A 323 0.32 1.40 4.68
N THR A 324 0.78 2.63 4.89
CA THR A 324 0.64 3.35 6.16
C THR A 324 -0.69 4.11 6.18
N PRO A 325 -1.55 3.90 7.18
CA PRO A 325 -2.79 4.67 7.35
C PRO A 325 -2.47 6.15 7.60
N THR A 326 -3.24 7.07 7.00
CA THR A 326 -3.02 8.52 7.11
C THR A 326 -3.92 9.22 8.13
N GLY A 327 -4.88 8.52 8.74
CA GLY A 327 -5.77 9.08 9.76
C GLY A 327 -5.06 9.48 11.05
N GLY A 328 -5.76 10.21 11.92
CA GLY A 328 -5.25 10.62 13.23
C GLY A 328 -4.83 9.44 14.13
N PRO A 329 -4.15 9.72 15.23
CA PRO A 329 -3.74 8.68 16.18
C PRO A 329 -4.97 8.06 16.87
N PRO A 330 -4.99 6.75 17.14
CA PRO A 330 -6.13 6.07 17.76
C PRO A 330 -6.27 6.38 19.27
N GLY A 331 -5.22 6.87 19.88
CA GLY A 331 -5.11 7.26 21.28
C GLY A 331 -3.95 8.23 21.48
N PRO A 332 -3.67 8.68 22.71
CA PRO A 332 -2.54 9.55 23.01
C PRO A 332 -1.21 8.94 22.51
N PRO A 333 -0.51 9.59 21.58
CA PRO A 333 0.76 9.07 21.08
C PRO A 333 1.93 9.37 22.04
N HIS A 334 3.01 8.61 21.89
CA HIS A 334 4.28 8.90 22.55
C HIS A 334 4.95 10.09 21.87
N LEU A 335 5.42 11.05 22.65
CA LEU A 335 6.31 12.10 22.18
C LEU A 335 7.74 11.59 22.21
N LEU A 336 8.40 11.55 21.06
CA LEU A 336 9.80 11.14 20.96
C LEU A 336 10.74 12.34 20.83
N TYR A 337 10.29 13.40 20.13
CA TYR A 337 11.09 14.60 19.91
C TYR A 337 10.21 15.82 19.68
N ALA A 338 10.64 16.96 20.21
CA ALA A 338 10.15 18.27 19.80
C ALA A 338 11.29 19.28 19.94
N GLY A 339 11.71 19.88 18.83
CA GLY A 339 12.86 20.79 18.85
C GLY A 339 13.07 21.51 17.53
N ASN A 340 14.03 22.45 17.55
CA ASN A 340 14.53 23.09 16.34
C ASN A 340 15.58 22.18 15.67
N VAL A 341 15.42 21.96 14.39
CA VAL A 341 16.38 21.25 13.55
C VAL A 341 16.58 22.10 12.30
N ASP A 342 17.77 22.58 12.09
CA ASP A 342 18.11 23.49 11.01
C ASP A 342 17.09 24.66 10.92
N ASN A 343 16.34 24.81 9.85
CA ASN A 343 15.37 25.88 9.64
C ASN A 343 13.92 25.49 10.00
N ALA A 344 13.71 24.35 10.66
CA ALA A 344 12.39 23.84 11.00
C ALA A 344 12.19 23.59 12.48
N ARG A 345 10.95 23.69 12.95
CA ARG A 345 10.48 23.09 14.20
C ARG A 345 9.93 21.71 13.87
N VAL A 346 10.47 20.68 14.50
CA VAL A 346 10.14 19.28 14.21
C VAL A 346 9.56 18.61 15.45
N VAL A 347 8.47 17.87 15.26
CA VAL A 347 7.86 17.01 16.28
C VAL A 347 7.78 15.59 15.75
N ILE A 348 8.29 14.62 16.52
CA ILE A 348 8.18 13.19 16.24
C ILE A 348 7.25 12.54 17.27
N LEU A 349 6.23 11.87 16.77
CA LEU A 349 5.23 11.15 17.55
C LEU A 349 5.18 9.68 17.14
N TYR A 350 4.82 8.79 18.07
CA TYR A 350 4.65 7.36 17.84
C TYR A 350 3.35 6.86 18.47
N ASP A 351 2.49 6.21 17.70
CA ASP A 351 1.18 5.71 18.14
C ASP A 351 1.11 4.18 18.37
N GLY A 352 2.27 3.51 18.41
CA GLY A 352 2.35 2.05 18.55
C GLY A 352 2.41 1.32 17.20
N LEU A 353 1.92 1.93 16.13
CA LEU A 353 1.91 1.40 14.76
C LEU A 353 2.76 2.24 13.81
N ARG A 354 2.73 3.58 13.99
CA ARG A 354 3.29 4.56 13.07
C ARG A 354 4.12 5.59 13.79
N LEU A 355 5.13 6.06 13.09
CA LEU A 355 5.79 7.33 13.37
C LEU A 355 5.13 8.43 12.55
N ALA A 356 4.92 9.57 13.18
CA ALA A 356 4.48 10.79 12.53
C ALA A 356 5.54 11.88 12.78
N ARG A 357 6.05 12.46 11.70
CA ARG A 357 6.92 13.63 11.72
C ARG A 357 6.14 14.83 11.25
N TYR A 358 5.90 15.77 12.15
CA TYR A 358 5.43 17.09 11.82
C TYR A 358 6.62 18.03 11.72
N ALA A 359 6.67 18.85 10.69
CA ALA A 359 7.67 19.90 10.53
C ALA A 359 7.01 21.18 10.06
N GLU A 360 7.38 22.32 10.68
CA GLU A 360 6.97 23.66 10.26
C GLU A 360 8.20 24.58 10.22
N PRO A 361 8.24 25.62 9.34
CA PRO A 361 9.32 26.60 9.35
C PRO A 361 9.43 27.31 10.71
N ARG A 362 10.63 27.73 11.08
CA ARG A 362 10.85 28.49 12.33
C ARG A 362 10.06 29.81 12.35
N ASP A 363 9.92 30.44 11.20
CA ASP A 363 9.33 31.77 11.05
C ASP A 363 7.88 31.70 10.52
N GLY A 364 7.11 30.73 10.98
CA GLY A 364 5.70 30.62 10.60
C GLY A 364 5.20 29.19 10.54
N THR A 365 4.00 29.02 9.99
CA THR A 365 3.35 27.69 9.82
C THR A 365 3.05 27.35 8.36
N ARG A 366 3.29 28.27 7.43
CA ARG A 366 3.10 28.02 5.99
C ARG A 366 4.18 27.08 5.49
N GLY A 367 3.78 26.07 4.73
CA GLY A 367 4.70 25.05 4.23
C GLY A 367 4.97 23.92 5.22
N ALA A 368 4.12 23.75 6.23
CA ALA A 368 4.19 22.62 7.14
C ALA A 368 4.08 21.28 6.39
N ALA A 369 4.72 20.26 6.90
CA ALA A 369 4.72 18.91 6.38
C ALA A 369 4.37 17.89 7.46
N LEU A 370 3.66 16.84 7.04
CA LEU A 370 3.38 15.66 7.86
C LEU A 370 3.83 14.42 7.11
N ASP A 371 4.80 13.73 7.65
CA ASP A 371 5.30 12.47 7.10
C ASP A 371 4.92 11.33 8.03
N LEU A 372 4.39 10.25 7.47
CA LEU A 372 3.92 9.08 8.20
C LEU A 372 4.64 7.84 7.73
N ALA A 373 5.21 7.08 8.66
CA ALA A 373 5.85 5.80 8.36
C ALA A 373 5.36 4.71 9.30
N ARG A 374 5.06 3.54 8.73
CA ARG A 374 4.78 2.34 9.50
C ARG A 374 6.04 1.87 10.23
N ALA A 375 5.91 1.54 11.51
CA ALA A 375 7.02 1.11 12.37
C ALA A 375 6.59 0.06 13.41
N ASP A 376 5.48 -0.64 13.15
CA ASP A 376 4.98 -1.71 14.02
C ASP A 376 5.93 -2.91 14.03
N ASN A 377 5.97 -3.61 15.15
CA ASN A 377 6.86 -4.74 15.38
C ASN A 377 8.35 -4.43 15.17
N ALA A 378 8.76 -3.16 15.32
CA ALA A 378 10.17 -2.81 15.33
C ALA A 378 10.88 -3.50 16.49
N ARG A 379 12.08 -4.02 16.21
CA ARG A 379 12.99 -4.56 17.22
C ARG A 379 14.11 -3.56 17.44
N ARG A 380 14.94 -3.78 18.45
CA ARG A 380 16.11 -2.95 18.77
C ARG A 380 16.98 -2.62 17.54
N ALA A 381 17.11 -3.60 16.64
CA ALA A 381 17.94 -3.44 15.43
C ALA A 381 17.34 -2.50 14.39
N GLU A 382 16.00 -2.41 14.28
CA GLU A 382 15.30 -1.58 13.32
C GLU A 382 14.86 -0.23 13.89
N SER A 383 14.78 -0.11 15.22
CA SER A 383 14.42 1.13 15.92
C SER A 383 15.66 1.91 16.36
N GLY A 384 16.77 1.86 15.61
CA GLY A 384 18.01 2.53 15.94
C GLY A 384 18.01 4.04 15.69
N ALA A 385 17.24 4.50 14.71
CA ALA A 385 17.18 5.91 14.33
C ALA A 385 15.86 6.29 13.65
N VAL A 386 15.52 7.59 13.69
CA VAL A 386 14.43 8.23 12.96
C VAL A 386 14.95 9.49 12.28
N VAL A 387 14.55 9.74 11.05
CA VAL A 387 14.91 10.96 10.33
C VAL A 387 14.21 12.17 10.94
N LEU A 388 14.98 13.15 11.35
CA LEU A 388 14.47 14.45 11.81
C LEU A 388 14.30 15.42 10.67
N ASP A 389 15.33 15.57 9.83
CA ASP A 389 15.29 16.50 8.71
C ASP A 389 16.11 16.03 7.51
N ARG A 390 15.72 16.53 6.34
CA ARG A 390 16.48 16.43 5.09
C ARG A 390 16.52 17.80 4.45
N SER A 391 17.67 18.43 4.51
CA SER A 391 17.91 19.74 3.92
C SER A 391 19.28 19.80 3.25
N ASP A 392 19.40 20.56 2.19
CA ASP A 392 20.64 20.85 1.50
C ASP A 392 21.49 19.62 1.11
N GLY A 393 20.80 18.49 0.77
CA GLY A 393 21.47 17.25 0.44
C GLY A 393 21.91 16.40 1.64
N ASN A 394 21.65 16.86 2.86
CA ASN A 394 22.01 16.19 4.09
C ASN A 394 20.78 15.61 4.80
N VAL A 395 21.02 14.67 5.70
CA VAL A 395 20.02 14.09 6.60
C VAL A 395 20.51 14.14 8.04
N ARG A 396 19.60 14.42 8.96
CA ARG A 396 19.84 14.33 10.41
C ARG A 396 18.91 13.29 11.03
N TYR A 397 19.43 12.59 12.01
CA TYR A 397 18.69 11.55 12.71
C TYR A 397 18.55 11.84 14.20
N LEU A 398 17.43 11.40 14.76
CA LEU A 398 17.28 11.12 16.18
C LEU A 398 17.66 9.66 16.40
N THR A 399 18.70 9.39 17.17
CA THR A 399 19.14 8.02 17.48
C THR A 399 18.37 7.45 18.67
N ALA A 400 18.33 6.13 18.77
CA ALA A 400 17.76 5.46 19.94
C ALA A 400 18.54 5.79 21.24
N PRO A 401 17.89 5.73 22.43
CA PRO A 401 18.57 6.05 23.69
C PRO A 401 19.70 5.09 24.07
N TRP A 402 19.76 3.91 23.46
CA TRP A 402 20.82 2.92 23.65
C TRP A 402 22.01 3.05 22.68
N VAL A 403 21.92 3.94 21.70
CA VAL A 403 23.02 4.22 20.78
C VAL A 403 24.07 5.06 21.48
N THR A 404 25.31 4.56 21.49
CA THR A 404 26.45 5.23 22.13
C THR A 404 27.28 6.03 21.15
N GLU A 405 27.37 5.57 19.89
CA GLU A 405 28.18 6.20 18.85
C GLU A 405 27.44 6.19 17.52
N ALA A 406 27.64 7.21 16.72
CA ALA A 406 27.16 7.32 15.37
C ALA A 406 28.30 7.73 14.43
N ALA A 407 28.31 7.21 13.21
CA ALA A 407 29.28 7.58 12.19
C ALA A 407 28.64 7.54 10.79
N GLU A 408 29.19 8.30 9.87
CA GLU A 408 28.93 8.23 8.44
C GLU A 408 29.94 7.27 7.78
N ARG A 409 29.47 6.45 6.85
CA ARG A 409 30.32 5.55 6.06
C ARG A 409 29.83 5.50 4.62
N ASP A 410 30.77 5.56 3.66
CA ASP A 410 30.45 5.27 2.27
C ASP A 410 30.40 3.74 2.05
N LEU A 411 29.23 3.22 1.73
CA LEU A 411 29.00 1.80 1.46
C LEU A 411 29.64 1.37 0.11
N ALA A 412 29.75 2.30 -0.83
CA ALA A 412 30.36 2.03 -2.15
C ALA A 412 31.88 1.93 -2.10
N GLU A 413 32.51 2.50 -1.05
CA GLU A 413 33.96 2.50 -0.87
C GLU A 413 34.34 1.82 0.46
N PRO A 414 34.40 0.47 0.48
CA PRO A 414 34.55 -0.31 1.73
C PRO A 414 35.90 -0.08 2.42
N GLY A 415 36.88 0.46 1.72
CA GLY A 415 38.19 0.83 2.27
C GLY A 415 38.21 2.17 3.00
N SER A 416 37.20 3.01 2.81
CA SER A 416 37.08 4.28 3.53
C SER A 416 36.78 4.04 5.02
N GLY A 417 37.38 4.83 5.88
CA GLY A 417 37.08 4.83 7.32
C GLY A 417 35.66 5.32 7.59
N ALA A 418 35.09 4.97 8.75
CA ALA A 418 33.88 5.62 9.25
C ALA A 418 34.25 7.01 9.79
N MET A 419 33.48 8.03 9.44
CA MET A 419 33.63 9.39 9.95
C MET A 419 32.64 9.58 11.11
N GLU A 420 33.18 9.90 12.30
CA GLU A 420 32.37 10.08 13.49
C GLU A 420 31.37 11.23 13.34
N LEU A 421 30.16 11.02 13.81
CA LEU A 421 29.10 12.02 13.87
C LEU A 421 28.89 12.44 15.33
N THR A 422 28.89 13.75 15.57
CA THR A 422 28.55 14.29 16.89
C THR A 422 27.10 14.01 17.25
N LEU A 423 26.87 13.54 18.48
CA LEU A 423 25.54 13.32 19.05
C LEU A 423 25.23 14.40 20.09
N THR A 424 24.25 15.25 19.82
CA THR A 424 23.77 16.26 20.78
C THR A 424 22.33 15.97 21.16
N GLY A 425 22.10 15.52 22.40
CA GLY A 425 20.75 15.10 22.83
C GLY A 425 20.17 13.94 22.00
N GLY A 426 21.05 13.10 21.42
CA GLY A 426 20.69 12.00 20.54
C GLY A 426 20.42 12.42 19.08
N VAL A 427 20.64 13.69 18.74
CA VAL A 427 20.56 14.18 17.35
C VAL A 427 21.95 14.15 16.71
N THR A 428 22.08 13.59 15.52
CA THR A 428 23.35 13.53 14.80
C THR A 428 23.71 14.89 14.20
N SER A 429 25.00 15.16 14.02
CA SER A 429 25.46 16.09 12.99
C SER A 429 24.93 15.67 11.61
N PRO A 430 24.85 16.57 10.61
CA PRO A 430 24.36 16.21 9.28
C PRO A 430 25.31 15.22 8.60
N LEU A 431 24.73 14.29 7.85
CA LEU A 431 25.47 13.42 6.92
C LEU A 431 24.82 13.48 5.54
N SER A 432 25.61 13.22 4.49
CA SER A 432 25.13 13.30 3.12
C SER A 432 24.07 12.25 2.83
N SER A 433 22.90 12.68 2.34
CA SER A 433 21.80 11.77 2.02
C SER A 433 21.95 11.17 0.62
N PRO A 434 21.97 9.85 0.46
CA PRO A 434 22.04 9.21 -0.85
C PRO A 434 20.77 9.43 -1.70
N VAL A 435 19.70 9.97 -1.12
CA VAL A 435 18.41 10.20 -1.80
C VAL A 435 18.47 11.29 -2.86
N ARG A 436 19.47 12.19 -2.81
CA ARG A 436 19.53 13.39 -3.67
C ARG A 436 20.53 13.31 -4.83
N HIS A 437 21.16 12.19 -5.09
CA HIS A 437 22.09 12.10 -6.23
C HIS A 437 21.32 12.00 -7.56
N ASP A 438 21.16 13.13 -8.23
CA ASP A 438 20.62 13.21 -9.58
C ASP A 438 21.74 12.87 -10.59
N GLY A 439 21.67 11.71 -11.22
CA GLY A 439 22.47 11.39 -12.41
C GLY A 439 23.70 10.52 -12.21
N GLY A 440 23.97 9.98 -11.03
CA GLY A 440 25.08 9.05 -10.79
C GLY A 440 25.07 8.51 -9.37
N CYS A 441 25.86 7.49 -9.11
CA CYS A 441 26.06 6.96 -7.76
C CYS A 441 27.56 6.92 -7.45
N PRO A 442 28.20 8.09 -7.23
CA PRO A 442 29.62 8.16 -6.89
C PRO A 442 29.89 7.63 -5.49
N ALA A 443 28.92 7.76 -4.58
CA ALA A 443 28.98 7.35 -3.18
C ALA A 443 27.59 6.90 -2.70
N TRP A 444 27.56 6.10 -1.66
CA TRP A 444 26.33 5.70 -0.97
C TRP A 444 26.53 5.78 0.54
N ASN A 445 26.29 6.96 1.11
CA ASN A 445 26.51 7.19 2.53
C ASN A 445 25.42 6.55 3.37
N VAL A 446 25.85 5.84 4.41
CA VAL A 446 24.99 5.14 5.38
C VAL A 446 25.30 5.59 6.80
N LEU A 447 24.31 5.54 7.65
CA LEU A 447 24.45 5.77 9.08
C LEU A 447 24.95 4.49 9.75
N GLN A 448 26.11 4.55 10.37
CA GLN A 448 26.64 3.51 11.25
C GLN A 448 26.30 3.84 12.68
N LEU A 449 25.68 2.90 13.40
CA LEU A 449 25.28 3.05 14.81
C LEU A 449 25.93 1.96 15.65
N THR A 450 26.53 2.34 16.76
CA THR A 450 27.06 1.42 17.79
C THR A 450 26.14 1.41 19.00
N ASP A 451 25.80 0.20 19.45
CA ASP A 451 24.96 -0.10 20.60
C ASP A 451 25.69 -1.17 21.43
N GLY A 452 26.43 -0.73 22.43
CA GLY A 452 27.33 -1.59 23.17
C GLY A 452 28.40 -2.23 22.27
N SER A 453 28.38 -3.54 22.11
CA SER A 453 29.32 -4.27 21.24
C SER A 453 28.81 -4.49 19.82
N THR A 454 27.59 -4.03 19.50
CA THR A 454 26.98 -4.29 18.20
C THR A 454 26.97 -3.03 17.35
N THR A 455 27.58 -3.13 16.16
CA THR A 455 27.56 -2.06 15.17
C THR A 455 26.61 -2.43 14.01
N ARG A 456 25.75 -1.51 13.60
CA ARG A 456 24.75 -1.67 12.54
C ARG A 456 24.87 -0.59 11.50
N LEU A 457 24.54 -0.93 10.26
CA LEU A 457 24.42 0.03 9.17
C LEU A 457 22.95 0.25 8.83
N MET A 458 22.57 1.51 8.69
CA MET A 458 21.24 1.92 8.28
C MET A 458 21.32 2.87 7.10
N THR A 459 20.49 2.67 6.10
CA THR A 459 20.48 3.48 4.88
C THR A 459 19.21 4.32 4.76
N ASP A 460 19.37 5.55 4.32
CA ASP A 460 18.24 6.43 4.00
C ASP A 460 17.66 6.06 2.62
N LEU A 461 16.43 5.60 2.61
CA LEU A 461 15.67 5.31 1.40
C LEU A 461 14.53 6.32 1.15
N GLY A 462 14.61 7.50 1.76
CA GLY A 462 13.61 8.56 1.61
C GLY A 462 12.45 8.48 2.57
N GLU A 463 12.53 7.63 3.60
CA GLU A 463 11.45 7.40 4.58
C GLU A 463 11.87 7.84 5.99
N LEU A 464 10.92 7.87 6.95
CA LEU A 464 11.21 8.31 8.31
C LEU A 464 12.13 7.35 9.06
N VAL A 465 12.00 6.05 8.81
CA VAL A 465 12.84 5.03 9.44
C VAL A 465 13.86 4.56 8.42
N PRO A 466 15.16 4.76 8.64
CA PRO A 466 16.19 4.25 7.74
C PRO A 466 16.20 2.71 7.76
N ALA A 467 16.44 2.11 6.60
CA ALA A 467 16.43 0.65 6.44
C ALA A 467 17.73 0.04 6.97
N ARG A 468 17.61 -1.04 7.77
CA ARG A 468 18.76 -1.80 8.26
C ARG A 468 19.40 -2.61 7.14
N LEU A 469 20.72 -2.60 7.05
CA LEU A 469 21.50 -3.42 6.13
C LEU A 469 22.03 -4.69 6.81
N THR A 470 21.84 -5.82 6.16
CA THR A 470 22.33 -7.12 6.61
C THR A 470 23.02 -7.87 5.47
N THR A 471 23.75 -8.93 5.80
CA THR A 471 24.38 -9.81 4.82
C THR A 471 24.29 -11.27 5.25
N GLY A 472 24.37 -12.18 4.28
CA GLY A 472 24.39 -13.61 4.51
C GLY A 472 23.14 -14.35 4.04
N ARG A 473 23.16 -15.68 4.18
CA ARG A 473 22.08 -16.54 3.73
C ARG A 473 20.74 -16.13 4.41
N PRO A 474 19.64 -16.07 3.67
CA PRO A 474 18.32 -15.84 4.26
C PRO A 474 18.03 -16.80 5.42
N GLY A 475 17.48 -16.28 6.52
CA GLY A 475 17.27 -17.05 7.76
C GLY A 475 18.47 -17.03 8.73
N SER A 476 19.69 -16.73 8.27
CA SER A 476 20.92 -16.62 9.07
C SER A 476 21.72 -15.35 8.73
N VAL A 477 21.02 -14.22 8.72
CA VAL A 477 21.62 -12.92 8.37
C VAL A 477 22.45 -12.35 9.51
N ARG A 478 23.49 -11.58 9.15
CA ARG A 478 24.39 -10.87 10.07
C ARG A 478 24.38 -9.37 9.75
N GLU A 479 24.91 -8.56 10.68
CA GLU A 479 25.07 -7.13 10.46
C GLU A 479 26.06 -6.86 9.31
N ALA A 480 25.80 -5.80 8.55
CA ALA A 480 26.60 -5.43 7.40
C ALA A 480 27.87 -4.62 7.75
N SER A 481 28.16 -4.42 9.02
CA SER A 481 29.25 -3.53 9.50
C SER A 481 30.66 -4.14 9.42
N GLY A 482 30.78 -5.48 9.34
CA GLY A 482 32.08 -6.15 9.28
C GLY A 482 32.79 -5.97 7.92
N ALA A 483 34.14 -6.00 7.89
CA ALA A 483 34.92 -5.78 6.68
C ALA A 483 34.54 -6.69 5.50
N LYS A 484 34.24 -7.97 5.73
CA LYS A 484 33.76 -8.89 4.67
C LYS A 484 32.39 -8.45 4.15
N ALA A 485 31.50 -8.07 5.04
CA ALA A 485 30.15 -7.63 4.68
C ALA A 485 30.15 -6.32 3.88
N LEU A 486 31.01 -5.38 4.25
CA LEU A 486 31.21 -4.13 3.49
C LEU A 486 31.70 -4.41 2.06
N ARG A 487 32.68 -5.30 1.90
CA ARG A 487 33.13 -5.71 0.55
C ARG A 487 32.04 -6.41 -0.26
N THR A 488 31.17 -7.20 0.40
CA THR A 488 30.01 -7.80 -0.26
C THR A 488 29.02 -6.74 -0.72
N TRP A 489 28.78 -5.70 0.06
CA TRP A 489 27.80 -4.66 -0.24
C TRP A 489 28.28 -3.63 -1.28
N ALA A 490 29.57 -3.29 -1.28
CA ALA A 490 30.10 -2.18 -2.08
C ALA A 490 29.68 -2.20 -3.56
N PRO A 491 29.76 -3.31 -4.29
CA PRO A 491 29.34 -3.36 -5.69
C PRO A 491 27.85 -3.15 -5.91
N TYR A 492 27.05 -3.30 -4.89
CA TYR A 492 25.57 -3.29 -4.95
C TYR A 492 24.93 -2.10 -4.21
N ALA A 493 25.73 -1.24 -3.61
CA ALA A 493 25.25 -0.07 -2.85
C ALA A 493 24.28 0.78 -3.68
N CYS A 494 24.63 1.08 -4.91
CA CYS A 494 23.81 1.89 -5.82
C CYS A 494 22.46 1.28 -6.19
N SER A 495 22.34 -0.05 -6.13
CA SER A 495 21.09 -0.75 -6.39
C SER A 495 20.01 -0.51 -5.31
N LEU A 496 20.41 -0.02 -4.13
CA LEU A 496 19.49 0.41 -3.07
C LEU A 496 18.53 1.51 -3.54
N GLY A 497 18.94 2.31 -4.54
CA GLY A 497 18.07 3.29 -5.17
C GLY A 497 16.79 2.72 -5.77
N ALA A 498 16.79 1.46 -6.20
CA ALA A 498 15.64 0.78 -6.80
C ALA A 498 14.51 0.48 -5.80
N VAL A 499 14.77 0.54 -4.49
CA VAL A 499 13.80 0.24 -3.43
C VAL A 499 13.40 1.46 -2.59
N ARG A 500 13.76 2.67 -3.04
CA ARG A 500 13.38 3.93 -2.37
C ARG A 500 11.87 4.11 -2.29
N GLY A 501 11.38 4.64 -1.16
CA GLY A 501 9.97 4.99 -0.96
C GLY A 501 9.01 3.79 -0.94
N GLN A 502 9.52 2.57 -0.68
CA GLN A 502 8.72 1.34 -0.70
C GLN A 502 8.30 0.84 0.70
N GLY A 503 8.58 1.58 1.77
CA GLY A 503 8.33 1.15 3.15
C GLY A 503 9.32 0.07 3.59
N VAL A 504 10.58 0.21 3.21
CA VAL A 504 11.60 -0.81 3.47
C VAL A 504 12.06 -0.78 4.92
N ARG A 505 12.01 -1.94 5.56
CA ARG A 505 12.48 -2.17 6.93
C ARG A 505 13.95 -2.59 6.99
N SER A 506 14.34 -3.49 6.08
CA SER A 506 15.71 -4.00 5.99
C SER A 506 16.03 -4.44 4.57
N VAL A 507 17.31 -4.41 4.22
CA VAL A 507 17.81 -5.00 2.98
C VAL A 507 18.94 -5.96 3.31
N ASN A 508 18.83 -7.18 2.78
CA ASN A 508 19.86 -8.21 2.91
C ASN A 508 20.59 -8.41 1.59
N ALA A 509 21.92 -8.52 1.62
CA ALA A 509 22.73 -8.96 0.49
C ALA A 509 23.27 -10.36 0.75
N TRP A 510 22.97 -11.26 -0.17
CA TRP A 510 23.40 -12.66 -0.11
C TRP A 510 24.04 -13.09 -1.42
N GLU A 511 25.33 -13.41 -1.37
CA GLU A 511 26.03 -14.07 -2.46
C GLU A 511 25.60 -15.54 -2.47
N PHE A 512 24.83 -15.93 -3.49
CA PHE A 512 24.20 -17.23 -3.56
C PHE A 512 24.92 -18.20 -4.49
N ALA A 513 25.75 -17.66 -5.40
CA ALA A 513 26.60 -18.48 -6.27
C ALA A 513 27.83 -17.68 -6.74
N GLU A 514 28.90 -18.41 -7.04
CA GLU A 514 30.07 -17.96 -7.78
C GLU A 514 30.19 -18.83 -9.03
N GLN A 515 30.42 -18.22 -10.19
CA GLN A 515 30.43 -18.91 -11.48
C GLN A 515 31.71 -18.62 -12.24
N SER A 516 32.45 -19.68 -12.60
CA SER A 516 33.56 -19.55 -13.55
C SER A 516 33.05 -19.13 -14.92
N LEU A 517 33.65 -18.13 -15.49
CA LEU A 517 33.31 -17.60 -16.79
C LEU A 517 34.02 -18.35 -17.91
N PRO A 518 33.40 -18.50 -19.10
CA PRO A 518 34.06 -19.06 -20.25
C PRO A 518 35.22 -18.19 -20.72
N ASP A 519 36.05 -18.75 -21.60
CA ASP A 519 37.19 -18.07 -22.26
C ASP A 519 38.18 -17.51 -21.22
N ASP A 520 38.42 -18.26 -20.14
CA ASP A 520 39.33 -17.90 -19.03
C ASP A 520 39.11 -16.48 -18.46
N SER A 521 37.91 -15.94 -18.64
CA SER A 521 37.50 -14.60 -18.18
C SER A 521 37.35 -14.46 -16.65
N GLY A 522 37.79 -15.44 -15.86
CA GLY A 522 37.77 -15.43 -14.39
C GLY A 522 36.44 -15.91 -13.78
N SER A 523 36.11 -15.36 -12.62
CA SER A 523 34.93 -15.77 -11.85
C SER A 523 33.96 -14.60 -11.59
N ALA A 524 32.69 -14.83 -11.75
CA ALA A 524 31.63 -13.86 -11.50
C ALA A 524 30.82 -14.21 -10.24
N ALA A 525 30.44 -13.19 -9.50
CA ALA A 525 29.60 -13.32 -8.32
C ALA A 525 28.12 -13.08 -8.66
N TRP A 526 27.25 -13.93 -8.11
CA TRP A 526 25.79 -13.77 -8.14
C TRP A 526 25.29 -13.40 -6.76
N VAL A 527 24.68 -12.22 -6.64
CA VAL A 527 24.17 -11.70 -5.38
C VAL A 527 22.68 -11.42 -5.48
N CYS A 528 21.95 -11.88 -4.49
CA CYS A 528 20.56 -11.46 -4.29
C CYS A 528 20.51 -10.36 -3.23
N THR A 529 19.98 -9.19 -3.60
CA THR A 529 19.59 -8.17 -2.62
C THR A 529 18.08 -8.22 -2.43
N ARG A 530 17.67 -8.40 -1.17
CA ARG A 530 16.25 -8.49 -0.81
C ARG A 530 15.86 -7.41 0.19
N ALA A 531 14.91 -6.58 -0.21
CA ALA A 531 14.28 -5.56 0.63
C ALA A 531 12.98 -6.11 1.26
N GLU A 532 12.95 -6.18 2.58
CA GLU A 532 11.75 -6.50 3.36
C GLU A 532 11.04 -5.20 3.76
N THR A 533 9.71 -5.20 3.75
CA THR A 533 8.91 -4.02 4.07
C THR A 533 8.29 -4.10 5.46
N TRP A 534 7.98 -2.95 6.07
CA TRP A 534 7.27 -2.88 7.34
C TRP A 534 5.89 -3.54 7.32
N ARG A 535 5.22 -3.58 6.18
CA ARG A 535 3.91 -4.24 6.01
C ARG A 535 3.99 -5.77 5.88
N GLY A 536 5.19 -6.36 5.86
CA GLY A 536 5.42 -7.81 5.79
C GLY A 536 5.11 -8.45 4.43
N ARG A 537 4.68 -7.66 3.43
CA ARG A 537 4.45 -8.08 2.04
C ARG A 537 4.93 -6.98 1.10
N GLY A 538 5.08 -7.29 -0.19
CA GLY A 538 5.67 -6.37 -1.16
C GLY A 538 7.19 -6.33 -1.06
N ALA A 539 7.82 -7.40 -0.54
CA ALA A 539 9.27 -7.55 -0.57
C ALA A 539 9.79 -7.53 -2.01
N ARG A 540 10.93 -6.91 -2.21
CA ARG A 540 11.56 -6.82 -3.55
C ARG A 540 12.89 -7.53 -3.52
N ALA A 541 13.11 -8.45 -4.48
CA ALA A 541 14.40 -9.12 -4.68
C ALA A 541 14.99 -8.69 -6.02
N LEU A 542 16.31 -8.46 -6.03
CA LEU A 542 17.10 -8.23 -7.22
C LEU A 542 18.22 -9.29 -7.25
N ALA A 543 18.29 -10.08 -8.31
CA ALA A 543 19.46 -10.89 -8.61
C ALA A 543 20.42 -10.06 -9.43
N GLN A 544 21.66 -9.98 -8.97
CA GLN A 544 22.69 -9.12 -9.55
C GLN A 544 23.92 -9.97 -9.91
N PHE A 545 24.48 -9.67 -11.06
CA PHE A 545 25.66 -10.32 -11.61
C PHE A 545 26.83 -9.35 -11.63
N ARG A 546 27.98 -9.77 -11.14
CA ARG A 546 29.22 -8.99 -11.17
C ARG A 546 30.32 -9.81 -11.82
N ALA A 547 30.70 -9.41 -13.03
CA ALA A 547 31.85 -9.95 -13.73
C ALA A 547 33.18 -9.47 -13.09
N PRO A 548 34.32 -10.16 -13.32
CA PRO A 548 35.62 -9.71 -12.89
C PRO A 548 35.93 -8.29 -13.39
N GLY A 549 36.61 -7.49 -12.58
CA GLY A 549 36.93 -6.10 -12.92
C GLY A 549 35.75 -5.11 -12.86
N GLY A 550 34.52 -5.58 -12.77
CA GLY A 550 33.35 -4.72 -12.67
C GLY A 550 33.26 -4.02 -11.30
N ARG A 551 33.18 -2.66 -11.33
CA ARG A 551 33.02 -1.87 -10.10
C ARG A 551 31.64 -2.09 -9.46
N HIS A 552 30.61 -2.27 -10.27
CA HIS A 552 29.22 -2.41 -9.82
C HIS A 552 28.61 -3.69 -10.37
N GLY A 553 27.72 -4.29 -9.58
CA GLY A 553 26.89 -5.40 -10.02
C GLY A 553 25.79 -4.93 -10.98
N ALA A 554 25.61 -5.64 -12.08
CA ALA A 554 24.49 -5.41 -13.00
C ALA A 554 23.23 -6.15 -12.50
N VAL A 555 22.07 -5.50 -12.54
CA VAL A 555 20.80 -6.16 -12.24
C VAL A 555 20.48 -7.12 -13.39
N ALA A 556 20.56 -8.41 -13.12
CA ALA A 556 20.21 -9.48 -14.06
C ALA A 556 18.70 -9.75 -14.12
N ALA A 557 18.06 -9.71 -12.96
CA ALA A 557 16.61 -9.92 -12.82
C ALA A 557 16.09 -9.30 -11.53
N GLY A 558 14.78 -9.05 -11.44
CA GLY A 558 14.17 -8.55 -10.21
C GLY A 558 12.68 -8.82 -10.15
N GLY A 559 12.13 -8.90 -8.95
CA GLY A 559 10.71 -9.12 -8.72
C GLY A 559 10.19 -8.33 -7.54
N ALA A 560 8.96 -7.83 -7.67
CA ALA A 560 8.22 -7.23 -6.57
C ALA A 560 7.20 -8.24 -6.02
N ASP A 561 7.03 -8.24 -4.70
CA ASP A 561 6.16 -9.18 -3.96
C ASP A 561 6.52 -10.65 -4.18
N VAL A 562 7.82 -10.94 -4.25
CA VAL A 562 8.36 -12.28 -4.47
C VAL A 562 8.81 -12.91 -3.15
N THR A 563 8.79 -14.25 -3.10
CA THR A 563 9.28 -15.03 -1.95
C THR A 563 10.79 -15.29 -2.02
N ALA A 564 11.35 -15.30 -3.23
CA ALA A 564 12.76 -15.58 -3.49
C ALA A 564 13.72 -14.79 -2.60
N CYS A 565 14.81 -15.42 -2.20
CA CYS A 565 15.82 -14.87 -1.27
C CYS A 565 15.24 -14.49 0.11
N GLY A 566 14.07 -14.99 0.48
CA GLY A 566 13.44 -14.76 1.78
C GLY A 566 13.81 -15.81 2.81
N ALA A 567 13.57 -15.50 4.10
CA ALA A 567 13.88 -16.45 5.19
C ALA A 567 13.06 -17.77 5.12
N ARG A 568 11.85 -17.70 4.51
CA ARG A 568 10.98 -18.88 4.34
C ARG A 568 11.18 -19.59 3.01
N ASP A 569 11.73 -18.90 2.03
CA ASP A 569 11.99 -19.41 0.69
C ASP A 569 13.31 -18.79 0.21
N PRO A 570 14.45 -19.37 0.58
CA PRO A 570 15.77 -18.84 0.24
C PRO A 570 16.14 -19.08 -1.23
N HIS A 571 15.30 -19.82 -1.97
CA HIS A 571 15.65 -20.19 -3.34
C HIS A 571 15.61 -19.01 -4.29
N VAL A 572 16.54 -19.01 -5.24
CA VAL A 572 16.64 -18.02 -6.30
C VAL A 572 17.24 -18.66 -7.55
N LEU A 573 16.78 -18.21 -8.71
CA LEU A 573 17.35 -18.53 -10.01
C LEU A 573 17.35 -17.25 -10.83
N ALA A 574 18.48 -16.94 -11.47
CA ALA A 574 18.61 -15.80 -12.38
C ALA A 574 19.54 -16.13 -13.55
N GLY A 575 19.47 -15.35 -14.61
CA GLY A 575 20.34 -15.49 -15.74
C GLY A 575 20.59 -14.19 -16.47
N VAL A 576 21.69 -14.10 -17.18
CA VAL A 576 22.12 -12.94 -17.95
C VAL A 576 22.74 -13.38 -19.27
N LEU A 577 22.56 -12.58 -20.32
CA LEU A 577 23.38 -12.67 -21.52
C LEU A 577 24.65 -11.86 -21.28
N TRP A 578 25.78 -12.54 -21.32
CA TRP A 578 27.10 -11.95 -21.10
C TRP A 578 27.98 -12.12 -22.34
N LYS A 579 28.80 -11.11 -22.63
CA LYS A 579 29.73 -11.12 -23.73
C LYS A 579 31.16 -11.24 -23.19
N SER A 580 31.91 -12.27 -23.65
CA SER A 580 33.30 -12.45 -23.26
C SER A 580 34.23 -11.39 -23.90
N GLU A 581 35.43 -11.29 -23.41
CA GLU A 581 36.48 -10.41 -23.99
C GLU A 581 36.84 -10.81 -25.42
N GLU A 582 36.70 -12.09 -25.77
CA GLU A 582 36.88 -12.62 -27.12
C GLU A 582 35.73 -12.25 -28.08
N GLY A 583 34.63 -11.73 -27.55
CA GLY A 583 33.49 -11.27 -28.34
C GLY A 583 32.35 -12.25 -28.42
N ASP A 584 32.49 -13.45 -27.87
CA ASP A 584 31.47 -14.49 -27.86
C ASP A 584 30.37 -14.18 -26.81
N TRP A 585 29.11 -14.54 -27.18
CA TRP A 585 27.98 -14.36 -26.31
C TRP A 585 27.63 -15.67 -25.58
N TYR A 586 27.33 -15.57 -24.28
CA TYR A 586 26.93 -16.68 -23.45
C TYR A 586 25.68 -16.36 -22.66
N LEU A 587 24.81 -17.35 -22.50
CA LEU A 587 23.81 -17.37 -21.44
C LEU A 587 24.47 -17.94 -20.20
N LEU A 588 24.58 -17.11 -19.17
CA LEU A 588 25.01 -17.50 -17.84
C LEU A 588 23.78 -17.55 -16.93
N ALA A 589 23.62 -18.60 -16.15
CA ALA A 589 22.54 -18.66 -15.15
C ALA A 589 23.05 -19.35 -13.90
N ALA A 590 22.52 -18.89 -12.76
CA ALA A 590 22.84 -19.45 -11.45
C ALA A 590 21.57 -19.60 -10.59
N GLY A 591 21.47 -20.73 -9.93
CA GLY A 591 20.54 -21.01 -8.86
C GLY A 591 21.19 -20.96 -7.48
N SER A 592 20.40 -20.93 -6.41
CA SER A 592 20.88 -21.15 -5.04
C SER A 592 21.52 -22.54 -4.91
N GLY A 593 22.38 -22.73 -3.90
CA GLY A 593 23.24 -23.91 -3.77
C GLY A 593 22.51 -25.25 -3.63
N ASP A 594 21.22 -25.26 -3.36
CA ASP A 594 20.30 -26.40 -3.30
C ASP A 594 19.58 -26.66 -4.65
N THR A 595 20.04 -26.04 -5.74
CA THR A 595 19.53 -26.31 -7.10
C THR A 595 20.30 -27.49 -7.70
N GLU A 596 19.58 -28.58 -8.00
CA GLU A 596 20.12 -29.82 -8.55
C GLU A 596 20.35 -29.73 -10.08
N SER A 597 19.48 -28.97 -10.78
CA SER A 597 19.64 -28.77 -12.22
C SER A 597 19.08 -27.44 -12.68
N VAL A 598 19.68 -26.87 -13.75
CA VAL A 598 19.20 -25.67 -14.43
C VAL A 598 18.95 -25.96 -15.89
N ARG A 599 17.79 -25.54 -16.40
CA ARG A 599 17.38 -25.73 -17.80
C ARG A 599 16.96 -24.42 -18.44
N ALA A 600 17.49 -24.16 -19.61
CA ALA A 600 17.10 -23.07 -20.50
C ALA A 600 16.25 -23.61 -21.65
N THR A 601 15.18 -22.87 -21.99
CA THR A 601 14.27 -23.19 -23.10
C THR A 601 13.90 -21.92 -23.88
N GLY A 602 13.49 -22.08 -25.12
CA GLY A 602 13.16 -20.96 -26.03
C GLY A 602 14.23 -20.75 -27.07
N GLY A 603 14.74 -19.53 -27.23
CA GLY A 603 15.80 -19.20 -28.21
C GLY A 603 17.16 -19.81 -27.89
N ILE A 604 17.37 -20.22 -26.65
CA ILE A 604 18.55 -20.99 -26.21
C ILE A 604 18.01 -22.25 -25.53
N ARG A 605 18.55 -23.42 -25.93
CA ARG A 605 18.21 -24.72 -25.33
C ARG A 605 19.46 -25.31 -24.74
N ALA A 606 19.52 -25.40 -23.44
CA ALA A 606 20.63 -25.98 -22.69
C ALA A 606 20.14 -26.52 -21.35
N SER A 607 20.89 -27.44 -20.77
CA SER A 607 20.70 -27.93 -19.41
C SER A 607 22.04 -28.22 -18.78
N ALA A 608 22.11 -28.05 -17.50
CA ALA A 608 23.27 -28.40 -16.68
C ALA A 608 22.79 -29.05 -15.38
N ASP A 609 23.54 -30.03 -14.92
CA ASP A 609 23.44 -30.57 -13.58
C ASP A 609 24.14 -29.61 -12.61
N GLY A 610 23.56 -29.44 -11.42
CA GLY A 610 23.98 -28.46 -10.43
C GLY A 610 23.32 -27.09 -10.64
N ASN A 611 23.79 -26.12 -9.88
CA ASN A 611 23.17 -24.79 -9.78
C ASN A 611 23.65 -23.76 -10.82
N LEU A 612 24.58 -24.12 -11.71
CA LEU A 612 25.18 -23.20 -12.67
C LEU A 612 24.95 -23.69 -14.10
N LEU A 613 24.61 -22.78 -15.02
CA LEU A 613 24.48 -23.05 -16.44
C LEU A 613 25.30 -22.04 -17.23
N THR A 614 26.14 -22.56 -18.15
CA THR A 614 26.85 -21.79 -19.17
C THR A 614 26.51 -22.36 -20.54
N ALA A 615 26.01 -21.54 -21.47
CA ALA A 615 25.68 -21.97 -22.81
C ALA A 615 26.00 -20.88 -23.84
N ARG A 616 26.61 -21.23 -24.98
CA ARG A 616 26.80 -20.30 -26.09
C ARG A 616 25.47 -19.71 -26.55
N ALA A 617 25.46 -18.44 -26.86
CA ALA A 617 24.28 -17.71 -27.24
C ALA A 617 24.56 -16.77 -28.42
N LYS A 618 23.51 -16.16 -28.96
CA LYS A 618 23.63 -15.03 -29.89
C LYS A 618 23.22 -13.76 -29.19
N GLN A 619 23.74 -12.64 -29.63
CA GLN A 619 23.33 -11.33 -29.13
C GLN A 619 21.80 -11.18 -29.17
N GLY A 620 21.20 -10.72 -28.08
CA GLY A 620 19.75 -10.52 -27.97
C GLY A 620 18.91 -11.79 -27.85
N ALA A 621 19.51 -12.98 -27.79
CA ALA A 621 18.78 -14.23 -27.58
C ALA A 621 18.03 -14.20 -26.24
N ARG A 622 16.84 -14.83 -26.22
CA ARG A 622 15.99 -14.91 -25.01
C ARG A 622 15.80 -16.37 -24.63
N ALA A 623 15.89 -16.65 -23.34
CA ALA A 623 15.64 -17.95 -22.77
C ALA A 623 14.66 -17.86 -21.59
N LYS A 624 13.91 -18.94 -21.35
CA LYS A 624 13.17 -19.18 -20.13
C LYS A 624 13.97 -20.15 -19.28
N LEU A 625 14.28 -19.77 -18.05
CA LEU A 625 15.04 -20.59 -17.13
C LEU A 625 14.10 -21.28 -16.12
N LYS A 626 14.38 -22.53 -15.85
CA LYS A 626 13.78 -23.34 -14.80
C LYS A 626 14.89 -24.07 -14.05
N GLY A 627 14.77 -24.15 -12.74
CA GLY A 627 15.62 -24.97 -11.89
C GLY A 627 14.83 -26.07 -11.20
N THR A 628 15.45 -27.20 -10.93
CA THR A 628 14.93 -28.23 -10.06
C THR A 628 15.77 -28.21 -8.79
N LEU A 629 15.12 -28.22 -7.63
CA LEU A 629 15.77 -28.27 -6.33
C LEU A 629 16.02 -29.73 -5.92
N GLU A 630 16.94 -29.96 -4.98
CA GLU A 630 17.24 -31.29 -4.44
C GLU A 630 16.01 -32.03 -3.89
N ASP A 631 14.97 -31.31 -3.46
CA ASP A 631 13.69 -31.88 -3.02
C ASP A 631 12.67 -32.13 -4.16
N GLY A 632 13.08 -31.97 -5.40
CA GLY A 632 12.26 -32.16 -6.61
C GLY A 632 11.34 -30.98 -6.96
N ARG A 633 11.26 -29.95 -6.14
CA ARG A 633 10.48 -28.74 -6.46
C ARG A 633 11.10 -27.97 -7.63
N GLN A 634 10.26 -27.38 -8.43
CA GLN A 634 10.71 -26.53 -9.53
C GLN A 634 10.65 -25.04 -9.13
N ILE A 635 11.71 -24.32 -9.47
CA ILE A 635 11.78 -22.88 -9.38
C ILE A 635 11.87 -22.25 -10.76
N THR A 636 11.35 -21.03 -10.88
CA THR A 636 11.46 -20.21 -12.09
C THR A 636 12.38 -19.04 -11.82
N ALA A 637 13.11 -18.61 -12.85
CA ALA A 637 13.96 -17.43 -12.71
C ALA A 637 13.13 -16.18 -12.34
N LEU A 638 13.74 -15.29 -11.54
CA LEU A 638 13.30 -13.91 -11.40
C LEU A 638 13.23 -13.25 -12.78
N ARG A 639 12.33 -12.30 -12.96
CA ARG A 639 12.08 -11.65 -14.26
C ARG A 639 12.46 -10.18 -14.27
#